data_95c0f5d458dce83478504efbf4237c56
#
_entry.id   95c0f5d458dce83478504efbf4237c56
#
_cell.length_a   1.000
_cell.length_b   1.000
_cell.length_c   1.000
_cell.angle_alpha   90.00
_cell.angle_beta   90.00
_cell.angle_gamma   90.00
#
_symmetry.space_group_name_H-M   'P 1'
#
loop_
_entity.id
_entity.type
_entity.pdbx_description
1 polymer ?
#
loop_
_entity_poly.entity_id
_entity_poly.type
_entity_poly.pdbx_seq_one_letter_code
_entity_poly.pdbx_strand_id
1 'polypeptide(L)'
;MGEKSEKPFRNPAYYTNRELSWLQFDNRILGEARDKSIPLFERLKFLSITASNLDEFFMVRVASLKDMVHAGYEKKDIAGMTPQQQLKALNTETHELVNMQYSTYNRSLLPQLSSNGLHIITQHEKLTKKQEEYLNRYFEDEVYPVLTPMAVDSSRPFPLIRNKSLTIGALVRKKGEEKAEIEFATVQVPSVLPRIIQLPQEIGEKSATATVILLEEVIEHNIDQLFLNYDVICAHPFRIMRNADLSIDEDEAADLLKEIEKQLKKRQWGEAIRLEVEDGIDKRLLKIIKNELKLSEEDIYYIPGPLDLTFLMKMYGMDGFDALKVPKYTPQPVKELPADADIFEEIQKHDILLHHPYQTFEPVVDFVRKAAKDPQVLAIKQTLYRVSGNSPIIKALAQAAENGKQVSVLVELKARFDEEKNIVWAKMLEKAGCHVLYGRVGLKTHSKITLVVRREEDGIRRYVHLGTGNYNDATAKLYTDTGLLTCQEAIGEDATAVFNMLSGYSEPKSWNKLALAPLWLKDKFLYLIGREAENAKAGEKAHIVAKMNSLCDRDIIEALYKASAAGVKIELIVRGICCLKVGIPGVSENITVRSIVGNFLEHARIYYFENAGSPEVYMSSADWMPRNLERRVEILFPVEQEDLKEKAIHILRVQLADTLKAHVMQADGSYEKIDKRGKKLICAQDTFCEEAIREAEEAKAKDDPAKDRVFIPEKSRIIQEDE
;
A
#
# COMPACT_ATOMS: atom_id res chain seq x y z
N MET A 1 29.42 18.91 36.01
CA MET A 1 28.96 17.92 34.99
C MET A 1 27.83 17.13 35.64
N GLY A 2 26.58 17.56 35.41
CA GLY A 2 25.41 16.85 35.95
C GLY A 2 25.21 15.57 35.15
N GLU A 3 25.14 14.45 35.84
CA GLU A 3 24.64 13.18 35.28
C GLU A 3 23.25 13.44 34.70
N LYS A 4 23.14 13.35 33.35
CA LYS A 4 21.85 13.22 32.70
C LYS A 4 21.29 11.88 33.17
N SER A 5 20.34 11.91 34.12
CA SER A 5 19.58 10.71 34.49
C SER A 5 19.03 10.12 33.20
N GLU A 6 19.55 8.97 32.78
CA GLU A 6 19.02 8.23 31.63
C GLU A 6 17.54 7.97 31.93
N LYS A 7 16.68 8.43 31.05
CA LYS A 7 15.24 8.13 31.14
C LYS A 7 15.09 6.61 31.05
N PRO A 8 14.55 5.91 32.04
CA PRO A 8 14.65 4.45 32.17
C PRO A 8 14.08 3.67 30.98
N PHE A 9 13.18 4.27 30.20
CA PHE A 9 12.52 3.63 29.04
C PHE A 9 13.12 4.04 27.68
N ARG A 10 14.22 4.82 27.64
CA ARG A 10 14.90 5.26 26.41
C ARG A 10 16.17 4.51 26.09
N ASN A 11 16.41 3.36 26.71
CA ASN A 11 17.54 2.51 26.39
C ASN A 11 17.41 2.01 24.94
N PRO A 12 18.39 2.24 24.04
CA PRO A 12 18.33 1.76 22.65
C PRO A 12 18.11 0.25 22.50
N ALA A 13 18.54 -0.55 23.49
CA ALA A 13 18.31 -2.00 23.50
C ALA A 13 16.83 -2.40 23.54
N TYR A 14 15.94 -1.51 23.96
CA TYR A 14 14.49 -1.73 24.01
C TYR A 14 13.78 -1.46 22.68
N TYR A 15 14.52 -1.02 21.70
CA TYR A 15 13.98 -0.66 20.39
C TYR A 15 14.57 -1.50 19.27
N THR A 16 13.77 -1.70 18.23
CA THR A 16 14.20 -2.29 16.97
C THR A 16 14.43 -1.18 15.94
N ASN A 17 15.49 -1.30 15.13
CA ASN A 17 15.71 -0.39 14.01
C ASN A 17 14.52 -0.44 13.05
N ARG A 18 14.10 0.70 12.56
CA ARG A 18 12.92 0.87 11.72
C ARG A 18 13.02 0.12 10.38
N GLU A 19 14.17 0.17 9.76
CA GLU A 19 14.38 -0.42 8.42
C GLU A 19 14.52 -1.96 8.52
N LEU A 20 15.19 -2.47 9.55
CA LEU A 20 15.22 -3.91 9.83
C LEU A 20 13.82 -4.44 10.17
N SER A 21 13.02 -3.70 10.92
CA SER A 21 11.63 -4.05 11.18
C SER A 21 10.79 -4.08 9.89
N TRP A 22 11.09 -3.22 8.92
CA TRP A 22 10.45 -3.25 7.62
C TRP A 22 10.80 -4.52 6.83
N LEU A 23 12.06 -4.95 6.85
CA LEU A 23 12.47 -6.21 6.22
C LEU A 23 11.77 -7.43 6.86
N GLN A 24 11.61 -7.43 8.19
CA GLN A 24 10.80 -8.44 8.88
C GLN A 24 9.34 -8.46 8.39
N PHE A 25 8.77 -7.32 8.05
CA PHE A 25 7.45 -7.26 7.45
C PHE A 25 7.44 -7.88 6.04
N ASP A 26 8.39 -7.55 5.19
CA ASP A 26 8.46 -8.13 3.83
C ASP A 26 8.73 -9.65 3.88
N ASN A 27 9.50 -10.11 4.85
CA ASN A 27 9.69 -11.54 5.15
C ASN A 27 8.37 -12.24 5.52
N ARG A 28 7.46 -11.58 6.26
CA ARG A 28 6.13 -12.17 6.55
C ARG A 28 5.30 -12.32 5.28
N ILE A 29 5.37 -11.37 4.36
CA ILE A 29 4.70 -11.47 3.04
C ILE A 29 5.32 -12.60 2.22
N LEU A 30 6.65 -12.73 2.21
CA LEU A 30 7.34 -13.84 1.56
C LEU A 30 6.94 -15.19 2.18
N GLY A 31 6.67 -15.21 3.50
CA GLY A 31 6.13 -16.37 4.20
C GLY A 31 4.82 -16.89 3.60
N GLU A 32 3.93 -16.01 3.13
CA GLU A 32 2.71 -16.39 2.43
C GLU A 32 3.01 -17.02 1.05
N ALA A 33 4.00 -16.50 0.31
CA ALA A 33 4.45 -17.11 -0.94
C ALA A 33 5.05 -18.51 -0.74
N ARG A 34 5.60 -18.79 0.43
CA ARG A 34 6.23 -20.08 0.81
C ARG A 34 5.27 -21.08 1.43
N ASP A 35 4.12 -20.64 1.90
CA ASP A 35 3.12 -21.48 2.54
C ASP A 35 2.37 -22.33 1.51
N LYS A 36 2.60 -23.65 1.54
CA LYS A 36 1.99 -24.60 0.59
C LYS A 36 0.48 -24.79 0.78
N SER A 37 -0.09 -24.33 1.88
CA SER A 37 -1.54 -24.34 2.11
C SER A 37 -2.28 -23.25 1.32
N ILE A 38 -1.55 -22.29 0.78
CA ILE A 38 -2.10 -21.20 -0.01
C ILE A 38 -2.15 -21.61 -1.50
N PRO A 39 -3.23 -21.29 -2.24
CA PRO A 39 -3.35 -21.56 -3.67
C PRO A 39 -2.15 -21.03 -4.47
N LEU A 40 -1.73 -21.78 -5.49
CA LEU A 40 -0.46 -21.57 -6.17
C LEU A 40 -0.35 -20.14 -6.78
N PHE A 41 -1.42 -19.61 -7.39
CA PHE A 41 -1.39 -18.30 -8.01
C PHE A 41 -1.38 -17.17 -6.97
N GLU A 42 -1.98 -17.38 -5.78
CA GLU A 42 -1.84 -16.42 -4.67
C GLU A 42 -0.39 -16.33 -4.20
N ARG A 43 0.33 -17.46 -4.19
CA ARG A 43 1.74 -17.50 -3.84
C ARG A 43 2.60 -16.73 -4.85
N LEU A 44 2.27 -16.79 -6.16
CA LEU A 44 2.90 -15.94 -7.18
C LEU A 44 2.66 -14.46 -6.90
N LYS A 45 1.42 -14.09 -6.58
CA LYS A 45 1.05 -12.72 -6.23
C LYS A 45 1.86 -12.21 -5.03
N PHE A 46 1.95 -13.00 -3.95
CA PHE A 46 2.74 -12.61 -2.77
C PHE A 46 4.23 -12.46 -3.10
N LEU A 47 4.80 -13.35 -3.90
CA LEU A 47 6.19 -13.21 -4.32
C LEU A 47 6.44 -11.94 -5.15
N SER A 48 5.53 -11.62 -6.06
CA SER A 48 5.56 -10.36 -6.83
C SER A 48 5.46 -9.12 -5.93
N ILE A 49 4.61 -9.18 -4.90
CA ILE A 49 4.45 -8.08 -3.93
C ILE A 49 5.77 -7.85 -3.17
N THR A 50 6.44 -8.91 -2.71
CA THR A 50 7.73 -8.76 -2.00
C THR A 50 8.80 -8.13 -2.90
N ALA A 51 8.85 -8.49 -4.18
CA ALA A 51 9.79 -7.89 -5.12
C ALA A 51 9.48 -6.39 -5.34
N SER A 52 8.22 -6.03 -5.52
CA SER A 52 7.79 -4.64 -5.68
C SER A 52 8.05 -3.79 -4.42
N ASN A 53 7.80 -4.35 -3.24
CA ASN A 53 8.07 -3.70 -1.97
C ASN A 53 9.57 -3.44 -1.78
N LEU A 54 10.40 -4.42 -2.12
CA LEU A 54 11.85 -4.31 -2.02
C LEU A 54 12.40 -3.25 -2.98
N ASP A 55 11.86 -3.15 -4.21
CA ASP A 55 12.18 -2.07 -5.14
C ASP A 55 11.93 -0.69 -4.51
N GLU A 56 10.74 -0.47 -3.95
CA GLU A 56 10.41 0.80 -3.30
C GLU A 56 11.30 1.07 -2.09
N PHE A 57 11.61 0.05 -1.30
CA PHE A 57 12.50 0.15 -0.15
C PHE A 57 13.90 0.64 -0.56
N PHE A 58 14.47 0.08 -1.62
CA PHE A 58 15.75 0.53 -2.14
C PHE A 58 15.69 1.97 -2.66
N MET A 59 14.75 2.25 -3.54
CA MET A 59 14.63 3.57 -4.17
C MET A 59 14.41 4.73 -3.21
N VAL A 60 13.89 4.44 -2.00
CA VAL A 60 13.51 5.46 -1.03
C VAL A 60 14.33 5.37 0.25
N ARG A 61 14.36 4.19 0.89
CA ARG A 61 14.93 4.07 2.24
C ARG A 61 16.43 3.83 2.22
N VAL A 62 16.89 2.86 1.42
CA VAL A 62 18.32 2.61 1.24
C VAL A 62 18.98 3.83 0.60
N ALA A 63 18.32 4.43 -0.40
CA ALA A 63 18.77 5.67 -1.03
C ALA A 63 18.98 6.79 -0.01
N SER A 64 17.98 7.07 0.82
CA SER A 64 18.05 8.10 1.87
C SER A 64 19.16 7.83 2.89
N LEU A 65 19.41 6.56 3.27
CA LEU A 65 20.53 6.20 4.15
C LEU A 65 21.89 6.40 3.48
N LYS A 66 22.03 6.10 2.17
CA LYS A 66 23.24 6.37 1.41
C LYS A 66 23.52 7.87 1.34
N ASP A 67 22.50 8.68 1.09
CA ASP A 67 22.62 10.15 1.11
C ASP A 67 23.10 10.66 2.48
N MET A 68 22.57 10.12 3.57
CA MET A 68 23.02 10.46 4.93
C MET A 68 24.49 10.11 5.16
N VAL A 69 24.95 8.95 4.69
CA VAL A 69 26.35 8.53 4.80
C VAL A 69 27.25 9.42 3.95
N HIS A 70 26.87 9.74 2.71
CA HIS A 70 27.60 10.66 1.85
C HIS A 70 27.73 12.06 2.44
N ALA A 71 26.68 12.51 3.17
CA ALA A 71 26.68 13.79 3.90
C ALA A 71 27.44 13.75 5.24
N GLY A 72 28.03 12.62 5.62
CA GLY A 72 28.76 12.47 6.89
C GLY A 72 27.88 12.51 8.14
N TYR A 73 26.59 12.14 8.02
CA TYR A 73 25.65 12.15 9.12
C TYR A 73 25.82 10.94 10.04
N GLU A 74 26.11 11.18 11.32
CA GLU A 74 26.44 10.12 12.29
C GLU A 74 25.41 9.96 13.43
N LYS A 75 24.32 10.75 13.41
CA LYS A 75 23.33 10.66 14.48
C LYS A 75 22.69 9.27 14.49
N LYS A 76 22.66 8.67 15.68
CA LYS A 76 22.06 7.36 15.92
C LYS A 76 20.53 7.43 15.90
N ASP A 77 19.91 6.38 15.39
CA ASP A 77 18.45 6.17 15.46
C ASP A 77 17.99 5.76 16.89
N ILE A 78 16.71 5.41 17.04
CA ILE A 78 16.15 4.99 18.33
C ILE A 78 16.73 3.67 18.86
N ALA A 79 17.22 2.79 17.95
CA ALA A 79 17.88 1.54 18.29
C ALA A 79 19.41 1.70 18.49
N GLY A 80 19.93 2.92 18.42
CA GLY A 80 21.33 3.22 18.64
C GLY A 80 22.26 2.98 17.44
N MET A 81 21.73 2.80 16.23
CA MET A 81 22.51 2.54 15.01
C MET A 81 22.77 3.83 14.22
N THR A 82 24.01 4.05 13.77
CA THR A 82 24.35 5.09 12.79
C THR A 82 23.86 4.69 11.38
N PRO A 83 23.69 5.63 10.42
CA PRO A 83 23.32 5.30 9.04
C PRO A 83 24.24 4.26 8.40
N GLN A 84 25.55 4.33 8.63
CA GLN A 84 26.50 3.34 8.13
C GLN A 84 26.25 1.94 8.72
N GLN A 85 25.98 1.86 10.03
CA GLN A 85 25.66 0.58 10.69
C GLN A 85 24.33 0.00 10.17
N GLN A 86 23.34 0.87 9.91
CA GLN A 86 22.07 0.47 9.31
C GLN A 86 22.29 -0.10 7.91
N LEU A 87 23.01 0.59 7.02
CA LEU A 87 23.31 0.11 5.67
C LEU A 87 24.00 -1.25 5.67
N LYS A 88 25.00 -1.45 6.56
CA LYS A 88 25.69 -2.74 6.68
C LYS A 88 24.75 -3.88 7.07
N ALA A 89 23.88 -3.65 8.06
CA ALA A 89 22.91 -4.64 8.49
C ALA A 89 21.87 -4.93 7.39
N LEU A 90 21.37 -3.87 6.74
CA LEU A 90 20.40 -4.00 5.64
C LEU A 90 20.98 -4.76 4.45
N ASN A 91 22.25 -4.55 4.13
CA ASN A 91 22.90 -5.26 3.03
C ASN A 91 22.84 -6.78 3.26
N THR A 92 23.20 -7.26 4.44
CA THR A 92 23.10 -8.69 4.78
C THR A 92 21.68 -9.22 4.64
N GLU A 93 20.73 -8.57 5.30
CA GLU A 93 19.32 -9.01 5.34
C GLU A 93 18.65 -8.96 3.95
N THR A 94 18.97 -7.97 3.13
CA THR A 94 18.38 -7.84 1.79
C THR A 94 18.93 -8.89 0.82
N HIS A 95 20.22 -9.25 0.91
CA HIS A 95 20.77 -10.37 0.13
C HIS A 95 20.13 -11.71 0.54
N GLU A 96 19.93 -11.94 1.83
CA GLU A 96 19.22 -13.13 2.32
C GLU A 96 17.77 -13.18 1.83
N LEU A 97 17.06 -12.03 1.88
CA LEU A 97 15.68 -11.93 1.40
C LEU A 97 15.58 -12.25 -0.10
N VAL A 98 16.48 -11.69 -0.94
CA VAL A 98 16.52 -11.96 -2.38
C VAL A 98 16.82 -13.44 -2.65
N ASN A 99 17.77 -14.03 -1.94
CA ASN A 99 18.07 -15.46 -2.05
C ASN A 99 16.85 -16.32 -1.69
N MET A 100 16.08 -15.94 -0.68
CA MET A 100 14.83 -16.63 -0.33
C MET A 100 13.73 -16.44 -1.38
N GLN A 101 13.59 -15.25 -1.98
CA GLN A 101 12.65 -15.00 -3.09
C GLN A 101 12.94 -15.94 -4.26
N TYR A 102 14.20 -16.01 -4.72
CA TYR A 102 14.58 -16.86 -5.86
C TYR A 102 14.61 -18.34 -5.54
N SER A 103 14.95 -18.72 -4.32
CA SER A 103 14.77 -20.10 -3.85
C SER A 103 13.30 -20.52 -3.86
N THR A 104 12.40 -19.61 -3.47
CA THR A 104 10.95 -19.85 -3.51
C THR A 104 10.45 -20.00 -4.96
N TYR A 105 10.88 -19.10 -5.84
CA TYR A 105 10.55 -19.16 -7.25
C TYR A 105 11.04 -20.46 -7.91
N ASN A 106 12.36 -20.72 -7.86
CA ASN A 106 12.99 -21.82 -8.60
C ASN A 106 12.65 -23.21 -8.04
N ARG A 107 12.64 -23.37 -6.70
CA ARG A 107 12.51 -24.69 -6.07
C ARG A 107 11.09 -25.05 -5.68
N SER A 108 10.19 -24.08 -5.61
CA SER A 108 8.82 -24.33 -5.17
C SER A 108 7.79 -23.95 -6.22
N LEU A 109 7.81 -22.71 -6.71
CA LEU A 109 6.75 -22.22 -7.60
C LEU A 109 6.89 -22.75 -9.02
N LEU A 110 8.06 -22.60 -9.62
CA LEU A 110 8.31 -22.99 -11.01
C LEU A 110 7.97 -24.47 -11.31
N PRO A 111 8.39 -25.46 -10.48
CA PRO A 111 8.00 -26.86 -10.69
C PRO A 111 6.50 -27.09 -10.51
N GLN A 112 5.85 -26.37 -9.57
CA GLN A 112 4.41 -26.52 -9.34
C GLN A 112 3.60 -25.86 -10.47
N LEU A 113 4.07 -24.76 -11.05
CA LEU A 113 3.44 -24.15 -12.24
C LEU A 113 3.45 -25.14 -13.41
N SER A 114 4.61 -25.74 -13.68
CA SER A 114 4.74 -26.74 -14.76
C SER A 114 3.81 -27.94 -14.53
N SER A 115 3.75 -28.48 -13.31
CA SER A 115 2.87 -29.62 -12.98
C SER A 115 1.37 -29.27 -13.02
N ASN A 116 1.01 -27.98 -12.95
CA ASN A 116 -0.37 -27.49 -13.06
C ASN A 116 -0.67 -26.85 -14.43
N GLY A 117 0.14 -27.17 -15.44
CA GLY A 117 -0.15 -26.81 -16.83
C GLY A 117 0.33 -25.41 -17.25
N LEU A 118 1.14 -24.71 -16.46
CA LEU A 118 1.78 -23.48 -16.89
C LEU A 118 3.29 -23.70 -17.04
N HIS A 119 3.72 -23.86 -18.27
CA HIS A 119 5.14 -24.05 -18.60
C HIS A 119 5.79 -22.70 -18.90
N ILE A 120 6.85 -22.38 -18.17
CA ILE A 120 7.68 -21.17 -18.40
C ILE A 120 8.99 -21.66 -19.01
N ILE A 121 9.25 -21.28 -20.25
CA ILE A 121 10.52 -21.56 -20.92
C ILE A 121 11.59 -20.71 -20.24
N THR A 122 12.62 -21.38 -19.71
CA THR A 122 13.74 -20.74 -19.02
C THR A 122 14.95 -20.64 -19.94
N GLN A 123 15.89 -19.76 -19.62
CA GLN A 123 17.12 -19.50 -20.37
C GLN A 123 17.94 -20.76 -20.72
N HIS A 124 17.94 -21.76 -19.86
CA HIS A 124 18.70 -22.99 -20.05
C HIS A 124 17.92 -24.10 -20.75
N GLU A 125 16.68 -23.83 -21.12
CA GLU A 125 15.82 -24.81 -21.79
C GLU A 125 16.05 -24.78 -23.30
N LYS A 126 16.24 -25.97 -23.89
CA LYS A 126 16.37 -26.08 -25.32
C LYS A 126 15.01 -25.94 -26.02
N LEU A 127 14.90 -24.93 -26.86
CA LEU A 127 13.73 -24.73 -27.71
C LEU A 127 13.57 -25.90 -28.67
N THR A 128 12.34 -26.32 -28.91
CA THR A 128 12.03 -27.19 -30.05
C THR A 128 12.15 -26.39 -31.34
N LYS A 129 12.42 -27.06 -32.48
CA LYS A 129 12.56 -26.40 -33.77
C LYS A 129 11.35 -25.52 -34.13
N LYS A 130 10.13 -25.93 -33.77
CA LYS A 130 8.92 -25.14 -34.01
C LYS A 130 8.84 -23.90 -33.13
N GLN A 131 9.28 -24.01 -31.88
CA GLN A 131 9.35 -22.86 -30.94
C GLN A 131 10.38 -21.84 -31.43
N GLU A 132 11.56 -22.32 -31.84
CA GLU A 132 12.62 -21.48 -32.42
C GLU A 132 12.15 -20.75 -33.69
N GLU A 133 11.53 -21.45 -34.64
CA GLU A 133 10.99 -20.84 -35.86
C GLU A 133 9.90 -19.79 -35.56
N TYR A 134 9.05 -20.05 -34.57
CA TYR A 134 8.01 -19.10 -34.15
C TYR A 134 8.60 -17.88 -33.46
N LEU A 135 9.52 -18.07 -32.51
CA LEU A 135 10.12 -16.98 -31.75
C LEU A 135 11.03 -16.11 -32.62
N ASN A 136 11.74 -16.69 -33.57
CA ASN A 136 12.53 -15.91 -34.54
C ASN A 136 11.63 -15.02 -35.42
N ARG A 137 10.49 -15.55 -35.90
CA ARG A 137 9.52 -14.74 -36.63
C ARG A 137 8.90 -13.65 -35.75
N TYR A 138 8.50 -13.99 -34.52
CA TYR A 138 7.98 -13.02 -33.57
C TYR A 138 9.01 -11.91 -33.26
N PHE A 139 10.28 -12.29 -33.16
CA PHE A 139 11.36 -11.33 -32.99
C PHE A 139 11.50 -10.39 -34.18
N GLU A 140 11.53 -10.94 -35.42
CA GLU A 140 11.66 -10.14 -36.64
C GLU A 140 10.47 -9.20 -36.85
N ASP A 141 9.25 -9.66 -36.64
CA ASP A 141 8.04 -8.93 -36.98
C ASP A 141 7.64 -7.91 -35.90
N GLU A 142 7.78 -8.26 -34.61
CA GLU A 142 7.22 -7.49 -33.49
C GLU A 142 8.30 -6.82 -32.59
N VAL A 143 9.44 -7.49 -32.37
CA VAL A 143 10.43 -7.05 -31.39
C VAL A 143 11.54 -6.24 -32.05
N TYR A 144 12.16 -6.73 -33.09
CA TYR A 144 13.29 -6.09 -33.80
C TYR A 144 13.00 -4.64 -34.21
N PRO A 145 11.83 -4.29 -34.79
CA PRO A 145 11.55 -2.89 -35.17
C PRO A 145 11.48 -1.90 -34.02
N VAL A 146 11.30 -2.39 -32.79
CA VAL A 146 11.18 -1.56 -31.59
C VAL A 146 12.53 -1.39 -30.88
N LEU A 147 13.49 -2.27 -31.16
CA LEU A 147 14.79 -2.28 -30.47
C LEU A 147 15.74 -1.22 -31.06
N THR A 148 16.53 -0.63 -30.18
CA THR A 148 17.61 0.29 -30.54
C THR A 148 18.88 -0.13 -29.79
N PRO A 149 19.78 -0.90 -30.40
CA PRO A 149 21.07 -1.21 -29.81
C PRO A 149 21.94 0.04 -29.75
N MET A 150 22.61 0.25 -28.62
CA MET A 150 23.52 1.39 -28.39
C MET A 150 24.91 0.88 -28.08
N ALA A 151 25.88 1.17 -28.97
CA ALA A 151 27.27 0.91 -28.75
C ALA A 151 27.89 2.02 -27.89
N VAL A 152 28.90 1.68 -27.09
CA VAL A 152 29.64 2.61 -26.23
C VAL A 152 31.10 2.67 -26.71
N ASP A 153 31.54 3.84 -27.11
CA ASP A 153 32.91 4.13 -27.55
C ASP A 153 33.32 5.57 -27.15
N SER A 154 34.47 6.01 -27.58
CA SER A 154 34.98 7.36 -27.25
C SER A 154 34.08 8.52 -27.72
N SER A 155 33.23 8.29 -28.73
CA SER A 155 32.27 9.27 -29.27
C SER A 155 30.84 9.09 -28.74
N ARG A 156 30.55 7.94 -28.14
CA ARG A 156 29.24 7.54 -27.62
C ARG A 156 29.40 7.08 -26.19
N PRO A 157 29.18 7.96 -25.20
CA PRO A 157 29.33 7.65 -23.78
C PRO A 157 28.31 6.58 -23.35
N PHE A 158 28.58 5.97 -22.17
CA PHE A 158 27.68 5.02 -21.55
C PHE A 158 26.23 5.57 -21.50
N PRO A 159 25.23 4.84 -22.01
CA PRO A 159 23.88 5.34 -22.13
C PRO A 159 23.23 5.58 -20.77
N LEU A 160 22.36 6.56 -20.71
CA LEU A 160 21.56 6.84 -19.54
C LEU A 160 20.45 5.76 -19.39
N ILE A 161 20.72 4.77 -18.56
CA ILE A 161 19.77 3.69 -18.27
C ILE A 161 18.77 4.18 -17.22
N ARG A 162 17.48 4.09 -17.56
CA ARG A 162 16.39 4.53 -16.69
C ARG A 162 16.25 3.68 -15.44
N ASN A 163 15.74 4.27 -14.37
CA ASN A 163 15.39 3.56 -13.15
C ASN A 163 14.45 2.38 -13.44
N LYS A 164 14.79 1.20 -12.91
CA LYS A 164 14.03 -0.07 -13.04
C LYS A 164 13.95 -0.64 -14.46
N SER A 165 14.58 -0.06 -15.46
CA SER A 165 14.57 -0.64 -16.79
C SER A 165 15.40 -1.92 -16.85
N LEU A 166 14.86 -2.94 -17.50
CA LEU A 166 15.58 -4.16 -17.85
C LEU A 166 16.36 -3.89 -19.13
N THR A 167 17.65 -4.21 -19.12
CA THR A 167 18.57 -3.90 -20.20
C THR A 167 19.48 -5.11 -20.43
N ILE A 168 19.76 -5.45 -21.67
CA ILE A 168 20.74 -6.47 -22.04
C ILE A 168 22.04 -5.75 -22.35
N GLY A 169 23.10 -6.11 -21.63
CA GLY A 169 24.46 -5.70 -21.94
C GLY A 169 25.15 -6.76 -22.78
N ALA A 170 25.85 -6.36 -23.82
CA ALA A 170 26.60 -7.24 -24.69
C ALA A 170 28.04 -6.81 -24.86
N LEU A 171 28.92 -7.79 -24.96
CA LEU A 171 30.29 -7.60 -25.45
C LEU A 171 30.37 -8.10 -26.89
N VAL A 172 30.79 -7.21 -27.77
CA VAL A 172 30.84 -7.48 -29.21
C VAL A 172 32.24 -7.24 -29.75
N ARG A 173 32.58 -7.95 -30.85
CA ARG A 173 33.83 -7.79 -31.57
C ARG A 173 33.57 -7.74 -33.06
N LYS A 174 34.26 -6.86 -33.77
CA LYS A 174 34.09 -6.71 -35.20
C LYS A 174 34.46 -8.01 -35.95
N LYS A 175 33.59 -8.50 -36.84
CA LYS A 175 33.77 -9.72 -37.58
C LYS A 175 35.02 -9.67 -38.47
N GLY A 176 35.80 -10.76 -38.44
CA GLY A 176 37.03 -10.88 -39.23
C GLY A 176 38.26 -10.19 -38.68
N GLU A 177 38.16 -9.55 -37.53
CA GLU A 177 39.25 -8.87 -36.87
C GLU A 177 39.47 -9.45 -35.43
N GLU A 178 40.10 -10.63 -35.32
CA GLU A 178 40.32 -11.31 -34.04
C GLU A 178 41.08 -10.48 -33.01
N LYS A 179 41.88 -9.50 -33.48
CA LYS A 179 42.65 -8.55 -32.64
C LYS A 179 41.90 -7.24 -32.36
N ALA A 180 40.68 -7.04 -32.86
CA ALA A 180 39.92 -5.87 -32.59
C ALA A 180 39.57 -5.79 -31.08
N GLU A 181 39.48 -4.58 -30.56
CA GLU A 181 39.04 -4.35 -29.19
C GLU A 181 37.60 -4.87 -28.99
N ILE A 182 37.35 -5.34 -27.77
CA ILE A 182 36.01 -5.75 -27.36
C ILE A 182 35.26 -4.48 -27.00
N GLU A 183 34.16 -4.27 -27.68
CA GLU A 183 33.27 -3.13 -27.48
C GLU A 183 32.08 -3.53 -26.62
N PHE A 184 31.56 -2.56 -25.84
CA PHE A 184 30.36 -2.72 -25.03
C PHE A 184 29.16 -2.13 -25.75
N ALA A 185 28.06 -2.86 -25.74
CA ALA A 185 26.78 -2.39 -26.26
C ALA A 185 25.64 -2.72 -25.33
N THR A 186 24.56 -1.96 -25.40
CA THR A 186 23.34 -2.19 -24.64
C THR A 186 22.10 -2.21 -25.52
N VAL A 187 21.12 -3.02 -25.10
CA VAL A 187 19.78 -3.08 -25.70
C VAL A 187 18.76 -3.04 -24.58
N GLN A 188 17.94 -1.99 -24.53
CA GLN A 188 16.87 -1.90 -23.54
C GLN A 188 15.73 -2.85 -23.92
N VAL A 189 15.26 -3.65 -22.98
CA VAL A 189 14.04 -4.44 -23.13
C VAL A 189 12.83 -3.51 -23.15
N PRO A 190 12.05 -3.44 -24.25
CA PRO A 190 11.03 -2.42 -24.41
C PRO A 190 9.80 -2.70 -23.55
N SER A 191 9.45 -1.76 -22.68
CA SER A 191 8.27 -1.86 -21.81
C SER A 191 6.93 -1.68 -22.52
N VAL A 192 6.94 -1.24 -23.78
CA VAL A 192 5.74 -1.11 -24.64
C VAL A 192 5.26 -2.44 -25.17
N LEU A 193 6.14 -3.45 -25.22
CA LEU A 193 5.78 -4.82 -25.59
C LEU A 193 5.43 -5.65 -24.35
N PRO A 194 4.58 -6.69 -24.51
CA PRO A 194 4.32 -7.63 -23.42
C PRO A 194 5.60 -8.35 -22.99
N ARG A 195 5.93 -8.34 -21.69
CA ARG A 195 7.09 -9.08 -21.17
C ARG A 195 6.86 -10.59 -21.16
N ILE A 196 5.61 -11.03 -20.98
CA ILE A 196 5.21 -12.44 -21.00
C ILE A 196 4.63 -12.72 -22.38
N ILE A 197 5.29 -13.56 -23.13
CA ILE A 197 4.89 -13.98 -24.49
C ILE A 197 4.31 -15.37 -24.36
N GLN A 198 3.04 -15.53 -24.68
CA GLN A 198 2.36 -16.82 -24.68
C GLN A 198 2.48 -17.44 -26.07
N LEU A 199 3.01 -18.67 -26.16
CA LEU A 199 3.10 -19.40 -27.39
C LEU A 199 1.73 -19.98 -27.80
N PRO A 200 1.42 -20.05 -29.08
CA PRO A 200 0.25 -20.79 -29.57
C PRO A 200 0.26 -22.25 -29.10
N GLN A 201 -0.92 -22.80 -28.81
CA GLN A 201 -1.08 -24.14 -28.22
C GLN A 201 -0.38 -25.26 -29.05
N GLU A 202 -0.34 -25.11 -30.39
CA GLU A 202 0.29 -26.08 -31.29
C GLU A 202 1.82 -26.09 -31.22
N ILE A 203 2.38 -25.02 -30.66
CA ILE A 203 3.83 -24.76 -30.55
C ILE A 203 4.31 -24.92 -29.10
N GLY A 204 3.40 -24.70 -28.15
CA GLY A 204 3.68 -24.86 -26.74
C GLY A 204 3.94 -26.31 -26.30
N GLU A 205 4.19 -26.51 -25.05
CA GLU A 205 4.33 -27.84 -24.46
C GLU A 205 2.98 -28.57 -24.50
N LYS A 206 2.96 -29.77 -25.05
CA LYS A 206 1.73 -30.54 -25.33
C LYS A 206 0.93 -30.88 -24.10
N SER A 207 1.59 -31.01 -22.94
CA SER A 207 0.97 -31.29 -21.66
C SER A 207 0.53 -30.04 -20.89
N ALA A 208 0.89 -28.82 -21.38
CA ALA A 208 0.60 -27.56 -20.73
C ALA A 208 -0.69 -26.93 -21.24
N THR A 209 -1.43 -26.27 -20.34
CA THR A 209 -2.55 -25.37 -20.66
C THR A 209 -2.03 -24.10 -21.33
N ALA A 210 -0.88 -23.61 -20.87
CA ALA A 210 -0.20 -22.44 -21.45
C ALA A 210 1.32 -22.63 -21.36
N THR A 211 2.01 -22.24 -22.44
CA THR A 211 3.47 -22.12 -22.48
C THR A 211 3.84 -20.68 -22.71
N VAL A 212 4.75 -20.15 -21.90
CA VAL A 212 5.18 -18.75 -21.94
C VAL A 212 6.70 -18.64 -21.94
N ILE A 213 7.20 -17.56 -22.53
CA ILE A 213 8.60 -17.15 -22.49
C ILE A 213 8.68 -15.65 -22.17
N LEU A 214 9.76 -15.21 -21.54
CA LEU A 214 9.96 -13.79 -21.25
C LEU A 214 10.59 -13.07 -22.45
N LEU A 215 10.26 -11.80 -22.63
CA LEU A 215 10.71 -10.99 -23.77
C LEU A 215 12.24 -10.87 -23.82
N GLU A 216 12.88 -10.72 -22.65
CA GLU A 216 14.35 -10.69 -22.55
C GLU A 216 15.00 -11.96 -23.12
N GLU A 217 14.43 -13.13 -22.86
CA GLU A 217 14.93 -14.40 -23.39
C GLU A 217 14.84 -14.47 -24.92
N VAL A 218 13.75 -13.92 -25.49
CA VAL A 218 13.58 -13.84 -26.95
C VAL A 218 14.60 -12.90 -27.58
N ILE A 219 14.92 -11.78 -26.90
CA ILE A 219 15.91 -10.82 -27.38
C ILE A 219 17.32 -11.45 -27.29
N GLU A 220 17.67 -12.11 -26.19
CA GLU A 220 18.96 -12.76 -26.00
C GLU A 220 19.18 -13.88 -27.03
N HIS A 221 18.14 -14.68 -27.27
CA HIS A 221 18.21 -15.76 -28.28
C HIS A 221 18.50 -15.23 -29.68
N ASN A 222 18.05 -14.02 -30.01
CA ASN A 222 18.20 -13.38 -31.31
C ASN A 222 19.22 -12.23 -31.33
N ILE A 223 20.04 -12.11 -30.30
CA ILE A 223 20.90 -10.93 -30.09
C ILE A 223 21.89 -10.70 -31.24
N ASP A 224 22.35 -11.76 -31.89
CA ASP A 224 23.25 -11.70 -33.06
C ASP A 224 22.66 -10.94 -34.25
N GLN A 225 21.34 -10.94 -34.37
CA GLN A 225 20.65 -10.22 -35.44
C GLN A 225 20.69 -8.70 -35.29
N LEU A 226 20.95 -8.21 -34.05
CA LEU A 226 21.10 -6.79 -33.78
C LEU A 226 22.50 -6.27 -34.12
N PHE A 227 23.51 -7.15 -34.19
CA PHE A 227 24.93 -6.80 -34.37
C PHE A 227 25.53 -7.46 -35.60
N LEU A 228 24.93 -7.27 -36.79
CA LEU A 228 25.20 -7.99 -38.03
C LEU A 228 26.69 -8.08 -38.45
N ASN A 229 27.50 -7.05 -38.18
CA ASN A 229 28.91 -6.99 -38.54
C ASN A 229 29.84 -7.28 -37.33
N TYR A 230 29.29 -7.80 -36.24
CA TYR A 230 30.01 -8.12 -35.02
C TYR A 230 29.74 -9.56 -34.60
N ASP A 231 30.69 -10.17 -33.93
CA ASP A 231 30.51 -11.40 -33.19
C ASP A 231 30.12 -11.05 -31.73
N VAL A 232 28.98 -11.54 -31.26
CA VAL A 232 28.55 -11.37 -29.89
C VAL A 232 29.33 -12.35 -29.00
N ILE A 233 30.17 -11.84 -28.12
CA ILE A 233 30.99 -12.65 -27.21
C ILE A 233 30.16 -13.15 -26.03
N CYS A 234 29.34 -12.28 -25.47
CA CYS A 234 28.35 -12.58 -24.43
C CYS A 234 27.27 -11.51 -24.42
N ALA A 235 26.10 -11.89 -23.95
CA ALA A 235 24.99 -10.99 -23.68
C ALA A 235 24.31 -11.45 -22.38
N HIS A 236 24.01 -10.50 -21.48
CA HIS A 236 23.37 -10.78 -20.21
C HIS A 236 22.42 -9.65 -19.80
N PRO A 237 21.26 -9.96 -19.25
CA PRO A 237 20.35 -8.97 -18.71
C PRO A 237 20.92 -8.37 -17.41
N PHE A 238 20.64 -7.10 -17.21
CA PHE A 238 20.88 -6.41 -15.96
C PHE A 238 19.79 -5.38 -15.71
N ARG A 239 19.61 -5.01 -14.45
CA ARG A 239 18.61 -4.03 -14.01
C ARG A 239 19.22 -3.15 -12.93
N ILE A 240 18.97 -1.84 -13.01
CA ILE A 240 19.45 -0.87 -12.03
C ILE A 240 18.29 -0.23 -11.29
N MET A 241 18.53 0.07 -10.01
CA MET A 241 17.66 0.94 -9.22
C MET A 241 18.38 2.22 -8.89
N ARG A 242 17.67 3.32 -8.99
CA ARG A 242 18.16 4.65 -8.74
C ARG A 242 17.46 5.29 -7.55
N ASN A 243 18.14 6.23 -6.90
CA ASN A 243 17.52 7.08 -5.89
C ASN A 243 16.33 7.81 -6.51
N ALA A 244 15.12 7.54 -6.01
CA ALA A 244 13.88 8.13 -6.47
C ALA A 244 13.20 8.98 -5.39
N ASP A 245 13.88 9.30 -4.30
CA ASP A 245 13.36 10.23 -3.29
C ASP A 245 13.48 11.66 -3.81
N LEU A 246 12.36 12.37 -3.84
CA LEU A 246 12.30 13.76 -4.32
C LEU A 246 12.64 14.69 -3.17
N SER A 247 13.68 15.50 -3.34
CA SER A 247 13.94 16.68 -2.53
C SER A 247 13.35 17.91 -3.23
N ILE A 248 12.33 18.53 -2.64
CA ILE A 248 11.70 19.74 -3.15
C ILE A 248 11.91 20.81 -2.09
N ASP A 249 12.50 21.92 -2.48
CA ASP A 249 12.52 23.13 -1.67
C ASP A 249 11.19 23.85 -1.88
N GLU A 250 10.30 23.69 -0.91
CA GLU A 250 8.95 24.23 -0.97
C GLU A 250 8.91 25.70 -0.61
N ASP A 251 9.87 26.19 0.18
CA ASP A 251 9.90 27.56 0.66
C ASP A 251 10.36 28.53 -0.46
N GLU A 252 11.18 28.05 -1.40
CA GLU A 252 11.64 28.80 -2.57
C GLU A 252 10.76 28.61 -3.82
N ALA A 253 9.82 27.66 -3.79
CA ALA A 253 8.97 27.35 -4.95
C ALA A 253 7.84 28.36 -5.12
N ALA A 254 7.97 29.28 -6.08
CA ALA A 254 6.89 30.21 -6.46
C ALA A 254 5.64 29.49 -7.01
N ASP A 255 5.80 28.29 -7.58
CA ASP A 255 4.74 27.44 -8.12
C ASP A 255 5.10 25.96 -7.82
N LEU A 256 4.51 25.43 -6.77
CA LEU A 256 4.75 24.05 -6.29
C LEU A 256 4.45 23.01 -7.37
N LEU A 257 3.39 23.18 -8.16
CA LEU A 257 3.01 22.23 -9.20
C LEU A 257 4.10 22.13 -10.29
N LYS A 258 4.64 23.26 -10.77
CA LYS A 258 5.72 23.28 -11.76
C LYS A 258 7.02 22.69 -11.20
N GLU A 259 7.35 22.94 -9.94
CA GLU A 259 8.55 22.38 -9.33
C GLU A 259 8.44 20.86 -9.18
N ILE A 260 7.26 20.34 -8.80
CA ILE A 260 7.02 18.89 -8.78
C ILE A 260 7.18 18.29 -10.18
N GLU A 261 6.59 18.89 -11.23
CA GLU A 261 6.73 18.43 -12.62
C GLU A 261 8.21 18.37 -13.06
N LYS A 262 9.01 19.34 -12.66
CA LYS A 262 10.45 19.38 -12.96
C LYS A 262 11.23 18.29 -12.21
N GLN A 263 10.94 18.08 -10.93
CA GLN A 263 11.61 17.05 -10.11
C GLN A 263 11.22 15.63 -10.56
N LEU A 264 9.98 15.40 -11.00
CA LEU A 264 9.56 14.13 -11.57
C LEU A 264 10.39 13.70 -12.78
N LYS A 265 10.76 14.65 -13.64
CA LYS A 265 11.66 14.37 -14.78
C LYS A 265 13.06 13.97 -14.32
N LYS A 266 13.56 14.52 -13.20
CA LYS A 266 14.89 14.18 -12.64
C LYS A 266 14.91 12.84 -11.91
N ARG A 267 13.79 12.39 -11.36
CA ARG A 267 13.67 11.13 -10.58
C ARG A 267 14.21 9.90 -11.34
N GLN A 268 14.10 9.87 -12.65
CA GLN A 268 14.56 8.76 -13.48
C GLN A 268 16.10 8.66 -13.56
N TRP A 269 16.81 9.71 -13.14
CA TRP A 269 18.24 9.91 -13.34
C TRP A 269 19.02 10.07 -12.01
N GLY A 270 18.42 9.72 -10.89
CA GLY A 270 19.11 9.70 -9.60
C GLY A 270 20.32 8.75 -9.59
N GLU A 271 21.16 8.86 -8.57
CA GLU A 271 22.29 7.97 -8.38
C GLU A 271 21.86 6.51 -8.38
N ALA A 272 22.66 5.62 -9.02
CA ALA A 272 22.41 4.19 -8.97
C ALA A 272 22.70 3.67 -7.54
N ILE A 273 21.82 2.85 -7.01
CA ILE A 273 21.89 2.36 -5.62
C ILE A 273 21.88 0.84 -5.53
N ARG A 274 21.47 0.14 -6.58
CA ARG A 274 21.42 -1.31 -6.66
C ARG A 274 21.55 -1.75 -8.10
N LEU A 275 22.31 -2.83 -8.32
CA LEU A 275 22.46 -3.51 -9.60
C LEU A 275 22.05 -4.98 -9.44
N GLU A 276 21.09 -5.42 -10.22
CA GLU A 276 20.74 -6.83 -10.39
C GLU A 276 21.36 -7.33 -11.69
N VAL A 277 22.05 -8.45 -11.62
CA VAL A 277 22.67 -9.11 -12.75
C VAL A 277 22.34 -10.60 -12.73
N GLU A 278 22.35 -11.22 -13.87
CA GLU A 278 22.22 -12.66 -13.98
C GLU A 278 23.37 -13.38 -13.25
N ASP A 279 23.04 -14.46 -12.57
CA ASP A 279 24.07 -15.35 -11.99
C ASP A 279 24.87 -15.98 -13.13
N GLY A 280 26.20 -15.83 -13.06
CA GLY A 280 27.09 -16.26 -14.14
C GLY A 280 27.43 -15.20 -15.20
N ILE A 281 27.00 -13.94 -15.02
CA ILE A 281 27.39 -12.83 -15.91
C ILE A 281 28.90 -12.79 -16.21
N ASP A 282 29.28 -12.47 -17.45
CA ASP A 282 30.68 -12.29 -17.82
C ASP A 282 31.35 -11.20 -16.97
N LYS A 283 32.47 -11.53 -16.33
CA LYS A 283 33.18 -10.63 -15.41
C LYS A 283 33.66 -9.34 -16.06
N ARG A 284 33.96 -9.36 -17.36
CA ARG A 284 34.39 -8.17 -18.12
C ARG A 284 33.20 -7.22 -18.30
N LEU A 285 32.05 -7.78 -18.66
CA LEU A 285 30.80 -7.05 -18.80
C LEU A 285 30.40 -6.41 -17.47
N LEU A 286 30.38 -7.19 -16.41
CA LEU A 286 30.05 -6.70 -15.05
C LEU A 286 31.00 -5.57 -14.62
N LYS A 287 32.31 -5.70 -14.89
CA LYS A 287 33.30 -4.67 -14.54
C LYS A 287 32.98 -3.33 -15.22
N ILE A 288 32.59 -3.35 -16.50
CA ILE A 288 32.21 -2.14 -17.24
C ILE A 288 30.97 -1.50 -16.58
N ILE A 289 29.89 -2.26 -16.41
CA ILE A 289 28.63 -1.77 -15.83
C ILE A 289 28.84 -1.19 -14.44
N LYS A 290 29.55 -1.93 -13.58
CA LYS A 290 29.85 -1.52 -12.20
C LYS A 290 30.62 -0.20 -12.14
N ASN A 291 31.65 -0.04 -12.96
CA ASN A 291 32.50 1.16 -12.98
C ASN A 291 31.72 2.38 -13.49
N GLU A 292 30.96 2.23 -14.57
CA GLU A 292 30.13 3.31 -15.13
C GLU A 292 29.05 3.79 -14.16
N LEU A 293 28.44 2.86 -13.42
CA LEU A 293 27.41 3.15 -12.42
C LEU A 293 27.99 3.55 -11.06
N LYS A 294 29.31 3.46 -10.85
CA LYS A 294 30.03 3.77 -9.60
C LYS A 294 29.49 3.00 -8.39
N LEU A 295 29.17 1.73 -8.58
CA LEU A 295 28.63 0.86 -7.55
C LEU A 295 29.73 0.07 -6.83
N SER A 296 29.50 -0.23 -5.55
CA SER A 296 30.32 -1.14 -4.76
C SER A 296 29.91 -2.60 -4.97
N GLU A 297 30.70 -3.56 -4.50
CA GLU A 297 30.34 -4.98 -4.57
C GLU A 297 29.09 -5.29 -3.73
N GLU A 298 28.90 -4.57 -2.64
CA GLU A 298 27.73 -4.71 -1.76
C GLU A 298 26.41 -4.31 -2.41
N ASP A 299 26.46 -3.55 -3.51
CA ASP A 299 25.28 -3.08 -4.26
C ASP A 299 24.84 -4.03 -5.38
N ILE A 300 25.62 -5.13 -5.60
CA ILE A 300 25.40 -6.07 -6.70
C ILE A 300 24.66 -7.31 -6.20
N TYR A 301 23.60 -7.67 -6.89
CA TYR A 301 22.76 -8.84 -6.63
C TYR A 301 22.86 -9.81 -7.80
N TYR A 302 23.45 -10.98 -7.57
CA TYR A 302 23.53 -12.07 -8.54
C TYR A 302 22.23 -12.89 -8.48
N ILE A 303 21.51 -12.92 -9.57
CA ILE A 303 20.14 -13.42 -9.64
C ILE A 303 20.11 -14.77 -10.38
N PRO A 304 19.74 -15.86 -9.70
CA PRO A 304 19.64 -17.17 -10.33
C PRO A 304 18.26 -17.39 -10.98
N GLY A 305 17.91 -16.59 -11.97
CA GLY A 305 16.62 -16.64 -12.66
C GLY A 305 16.26 -15.32 -13.32
N PRO A 306 15.00 -15.13 -13.72
CA PRO A 306 14.58 -13.90 -14.39
C PRO A 306 14.71 -12.71 -13.45
N LEU A 307 15.29 -11.61 -13.93
CA LEU A 307 15.36 -10.37 -13.17
C LEU A 307 13.95 -9.81 -12.98
N ASP A 308 13.74 -9.09 -11.86
CA ASP A 308 12.45 -8.41 -11.60
C ASP A 308 11.23 -9.35 -11.55
N LEU A 309 11.03 -10.00 -10.42
CA LEU A 309 9.89 -10.90 -10.19
C LEU A 309 8.51 -10.22 -10.16
N THR A 310 8.44 -8.90 -10.38
CA THR A 310 7.14 -8.19 -10.43
C THR A 310 6.27 -8.63 -11.62
N PHE A 311 6.84 -9.27 -12.65
CA PHE A 311 6.09 -9.83 -13.79
C PHE A 311 5.09 -10.92 -13.33
N LEU A 312 5.34 -11.60 -12.23
CA LEU A 312 4.45 -12.63 -11.68
C LEU A 312 3.04 -12.10 -11.38
N MET A 313 2.90 -10.79 -11.12
CA MET A 313 1.57 -10.18 -10.95
C MET A 313 0.74 -10.21 -12.24
N LYS A 314 1.38 -10.09 -13.40
CA LYS A 314 0.71 -10.25 -14.70
C LYS A 314 0.34 -11.72 -14.96
N MET A 315 1.20 -12.66 -14.54
CA MET A 315 0.89 -14.09 -14.61
C MET A 315 -0.32 -14.47 -13.76
N TYR A 316 -0.48 -13.86 -12.59
CA TYR A 316 -1.69 -14.06 -11.76
C TYR A 316 -2.98 -13.75 -12.53
N GLY A 317 -2.94 -12.80 -13.49
CA GLY A 317 -4.06 -12.42 -14.34
C GLY A 317 -4.35 -13.37 -15.52
N MET A 318 -3.54 -14.42 -15.73
CA MET A 318 -3.77 -15.34 -16.84
C MET A 318 -5.06 -16.15 -16.68
N ASP A 319 -5.75 -16.37 -17.78
CA ASP A 319 -6.96 -17.19 -17.87
C ASP A 319 -6.63 -18.69 -17.82
N GLY A 320 -7.62 -19.51 -17.44
CA GLY A 320 -7.51 -20.97 -17.40
C GLY A 320 -6.92 -21.54 -16.10
N PHE A 321 -6.58 -20.70 -15.11
CA PHE A 321 -5.97 -21.10 -13.84
C PHE A 321 -6.80 -20.70 -12.60
N ASP A 322 -8.10 -20.48 -12.76
CA ASP A 322 -8.96 -19.97 -11.66
C ASP A 322 -9.07 -20.96 -10.49
N ALA A 323 -8.95 -22.26 -10.75
CA ALA A 323 -8.89 -23.28 -9.71
C ALA A 323 -7.65 -23.17 -8.78
N LEU A 324 -6.61 -22.45 -9.21
CA LEU A 324 -5.38 -22.20 -8.45
C LEU A 324 -5.34 -20.84 -7.77
N LYS A 325 -6.46 -20.12 -7.76
CA LYS A 325 -6.65 -18.80 -7.14
C LYS A 325 -7.69 -18.91 -6.01
N VAL A 326 -7.63 -17.96 -5.08
CA VAL A 326 -8.70 -17.77 -4.11
C VAL A 326 -9.92 -17.19 -4.84
N PRO A 327 -11.14 -17.70 -4.60
CA PRO A 327 -12.34 -17.10 -5.17
C PRO A 327 -12.43 -15.61 -4.86
N LYS A 328 -12.75 -14.82 -5.87
CA LYS A 328 -12.84 -13.38 -5.72
C LYS A 328 -14.03 -13.02 -4.81
N TYR A 329 -13.73 -12.36 -3.70
CA TYR A 329 -14.76 -11.82 -2.83
C TYR A 329 -15.47 -10.63 -3.47
N THR A 330 -16.80 -10.61 -3.36
CA THR A 330 -17.63 -9.46 -3.79
C THR A 330 -18.05 -8.70 -2.54
N PRO A 331 -17.65 -7.42 -2.39
CA PRO A 331 -18.07 -6.59 -1.26
C PRO A 331 -19.60 -6.52 -1.16
N GLN A 332 -20.15 -6.67 0.06
CA GLN A 332 -21.57 -6.76 0.31
C GLN A 332 -22.20 -5.38 0.51
N PRO A 333 -23.49 -5.20 0.21
CA PRO A 333 -24.25 -4.00 0.54
C PRO A 333 -24.22 -3.69 2.04
N VAL A 334 -24.35 -2.43 2.39
CA VAL A 334 -24.46 -1.95 3.79
C VAL A 334 -25.94 -2.00 4.19
N LYS A 335 -26.26 -2.74 5.24
CA LYS A 335 -27.67 -2.97 5.67
C LYS A 335 -28.39 -1.69 6.09
N GLU A 336 -27.64 -0.72 6.62
CA GLU A 336 -28.15 0.59 7.05
C GLU A 336 -28.43 1.54 5.87
N LEU A 337 -28.01 1.15 4.65
CA LEU A 337 -28.19 1.94 3.42
C LEU A 337 -28.81 1.08 2.31
N PRO A 338 -30.13 0.81 2.36
CA PRO A 338 -30.83 0.17 1.25
C PRO A 338 -30.65 0.92 -0.07
N ALA A 339 -30.75 0.22 -1.19
CA ALA A 339 -30.45 0.78 -2.52
C ALA A 339 -31.26 2.06 -2.88
N ASP A 340 -32.50 2.15 -2.42
CA ASP A 340 -33.41 3.26 -2.69
C ASP A 340 -33.45 4.32 -1.58
N ALA A 341 -32.65 4.14 -0.50
CA ALA A 341 -32.65 5.07 0.63
C ALA A 341 -32.00 6.40 0.29
N ASP A 342 -32.52 7.48 0.86
CA ASP A 342 -31.81 8.76 0.88
C ASP A 342 -30.71 8.70 1.93
N ILE A 343 -29.45 8.79 1.48
CA ILE A 343 -28.29 8.69 2.35
C ILE A 343 -28.28 9.77 3.43
N PHE A 344 -28.77 10.98 3.14
CA PHE A 344 -28.81 12.07 4.12
C PHE A 344 -29.87 11.80 5.20
N GLU A 345 -31.03 11.27 4.83
CA GLU A 345 -32.05 10.87 5.79
C GLU A 345 -31.58 9.72 6.70
N GLU A 346 -30.89 8.73 6.14
CA GLU A 346 -30.33 7.63 6.96
C GLU A 346 -29.27 8.11 7.94
N ILE A 347 -28.36 9.01 7.51
CA ILE A 347 -27.36 9.60 8.40
C ILE A 347 -28.01 10.47 9.50
N GLN A 348 -29.15 11.10 9.22
CA GLN A 348 -29.88 11.84 10.27
C GLN A 348 -30.46 10.93 11.36
N LYS A 349 -30.86 9.73 10.99
CA LYS A 349 -31.46 8.77 11.93
C LYS A 349 -30.37 8.17 12.84
N HIS A 350 -29.19 7.89 12.26
CA HIS A 350 -28.13 7.17 12.95
C HIS A 350 -26.80 7.33 12.21
N ASP A 351 -25.67 7.44 12.94
CA ASP A 351 -24.34 7.37 12.34
C ASP A 351 -24.14 5.99 11.68
N ILE A 352 -23.34 5.93 10.61
CA ILE A 352 -23.12 4.69 9.85
C ILE A 352 -21.65 4.36 9.82
N LEU A 353 -21.29 3.19 10.35
CA LEU A 353 -19.93 2.66 10.33
C LEU A 353 -19.76 1.70 9.14
N LEU A 354 -18.81 2.01 8.28
CA LEU A 354 -18.43 1.23 7.10
C LEU A 354 -17.18 0.40 7.39
N HIS A 355 -17.15 -0.85 6.89
CA HIS A 355 -16.00 -1.73 7.01
C HIS A 355 -15.63 -2.35 5.65
N HIS A 356 -14.69 -1.72 4.95
CA HIS A 356 -14.19 -2.19 3.66
C HIS A 356 -13.08 -3.25 3.86
N PRO A 357 -12.88 -4.17 2.89
CA PRO A 357 -13.62 -4.42 1.66
C PRO A 357 -14.83 -5.34 1.85
N TYR A 358 -15.15 -5.70 3.11
CA TYR A 358 -16.25 -6.62 3.43
C TYR A 358 -17.57 -6.04 3.00
N GLN A 359 -17.77 -4.76 3.29
CA GLN A 359 -18.85 -3.93 2.76
C GLN A 359 -18.35 -3.07 1.60
N THR A 360 -19.23 -2.81 0.64
CA THR A 360 -18.92 -2.02 -0.55
C THR A 360 -18.52 -0.58 -0.22
N PHE A 361 -17.65 0.01 -1.05
CA PHE A 361 -17.27 1.42 -0.99
C PHE A 361 -18.29 2.34 -1.63
N GLU A 362 -19.33 1.79 -2.28
CA GLU A 362 -20.35 2.54 -3.01
C GLU A 362 -21.05 3.63 -2.15
N PRO A 363 -21.36 3.41 -0.86
CA PRO A 363 -21.95 4.47 -0.01
C PRO A 363 -21.09 5.74 0.07
N VAL A 364 -19.76 5.62 0.06
CA VAL A 364 -18.86 6.79 0.07
C VAL A 364 -18.89 7.52 -1.27
N VAL A 365 -18.99 6.77 -2.37
CA VAL A 365 -19.14 7.33 -3.72
C VAL A 365 -20.51 8.00 -3.86
N ASP A 366 -21.57 7.34 -3.40
CA ASP A 366 -22.94 7.85 -3.44
C ASP A 366 -23.13 9.10 -2.58
N PHE A 367 -22.48 9.17 -1.44
CA PHE A 367 -22.48 10.35 -0.59
C PHE A 367 -22.09 11.61 -1.38
N VAL A 368 -21.01 11.54 -2.17
CA VAL A 368 -20.56 12.65 -3.00
C VAL A 368 -21.41 12.80 -4.26
N ARG A 369 -21.83 11.68 -4.89
CA ARG A 369 -22.62 11.66 -6.12
C ARG A 369 -24.03 12.23 -5.93
N LYS A 370 -24.70 11.85 -4.84
CA LYS A 370 -26.01 12.38 -4.47
C LYS A 370 -25.90 13.85 -4.08
N ALA A 371 -24.89 14.22 -3.27
CA ALA A 371 -24.61 15.61 -2.94
C ALA A 371 -24.38 16.49 -4.18
N ALA A 372 -23.73 15.99 -5.21
CA ALA A 372 -23.50 16.74 -6.45
C ALA A 372 -24.81 17.10 -7.20
N LYS A 373 -25.82 16.26 -7.08
CA LYS A 373 -27.11 16.41 -7.79
C LYS A 373 -28.20 17.08 -6.94
N ASP A 374 -28.11 16.98 -5.63
CA ASP A 374 -29.14 17.48 -4.71
C ASP A 374 -29.19 19.01 -4.70
N PRO A 375 -30.32 19.66 -5.08
CA PRO A 375 -30.41 21.12 -5.11
C PRO A 375 -30.28 21.78 -3.72
N GLN A 376 -30.50 21.05 -2.64
CA GLN A 376 -30.35 21.56 -1.27
C GLN A 376 -28.90 21.59 -0.81
N VAL A 377 -27.99 20.89 -1.46
CA VAL A 377 -26.57 20.93 -1.14
C VAL A 377 -25.95 22.23 -1.65
N LEU A 378 -25.34 22.97 -0.72
CA LEU A 378 -24.72 24.27 -0.97
C LEU A 378 -23.22 24.16 -1.24
N ALA A 379 -22.56 23.27 -0.51
CA ALA A 379 -21.11 23.11 -0.61
C ALA A 379 -20.65 21.67 -0.38
N ILE A 380 -19.57 21.29 -1.06
CA ILE A 380 -18.83 20.04 -0.84
C ILE A 380 -17.36 20.38 -0.64
N LYS A 381 -16.75 19.86 0.44
CA LYS A 381 -15.33 20.01 0.70
C LYS A 381 -14.72 18.64 0.92
N GLN A 382 -13.58 18.33 0.25
CA GLN A 382 -12.98 17.00 0.33
C GLN A 382 -11.46 17.05 0.24
N THR A 383 -10.78 16.14 0.97
CA THR A 383 -9.35 15.88 0.86
C THR A 383 -9.11 14.67 -0.05
N LEU A 384 -8.14 14.76 -0.96
CA LEU A 384 -7.73 13.68 -1.85
C LEU A 384 -6.23 13.44 -1.74
N TYR A 385 -5.84 12.18 -1.55
CA TYR A 385 -4.44 11.76 -1.45
C TYR A 385 -4.04 10.81 -2.59
N ARG A 386 -4.70 9.68 -2.70
CA ARG A 386 -4.55 8.69 -3.79
C ARG A 386 -5.93 8.36 -4.32
N VAL A 387 -6.15 8.57 -5.61
CA VAL A 387 -7.42 8.29 -6.28
C VAL A 387 -7.21 7.30 -7.43
N SER A 388 -8.26 6.58 -7.79
CA SER A 388 -8.22 5.66 -8.93
C SER A 388 -8.08 6.39 -10.27
N GLY A 389 -7.62 5.68 -11.30
CA GLY A 389 -7.41 6.26 -12.64
C GLY A 389 -8.71 6.73 -13.34
N ASN A 390 -9.88 6.22 -12.93
CA ASN A 390 -11.19 6.64 -13.44
C ASN A 390 -12.15 6.88 -12.26
N SER A 391 -11.72 7.74 -11.34
CA SER A 391 -12.41 7.97 -10.07
C SER A 391 -13.84 8.48 -10.23
N PRO A 392 -14.85 7.77 -9.70
CA PRO A 392 -16.22 8.26 -9.68
C PRO A 392 -16.40 9.48 -8.76
N ILE A 393 -15.57 9.60 -7.71
CA ILE A 393 -15.57 10.74 -6.78
C ILE A 393 -15.10 12.01 -7.49
N ILE A 394 -14.00 11.95 -8.27
CA ILE A 394 -13.54 13.10 -9.06
C ILE A 394 -14.62 13.58 -10.02
N LYS A 395 -15.29 12.65 -10.70
CA LYS A 395 -16.40 12.99 -11.61
C LYS A 395 -17.56 13.65 -10.88
N ALA A 396 -17.91 13.15 -9.70
CA ALA A 396 -18.98 13.72 -8.88
C ALA A 396 -18.65 15.13 -8.38
N LEU A 397 -17.41 15.38 -7.95
CA LEU A 397 -16.96 16.70 -7.53
C LEU A 397 -16.96 17.71 -8.68
N ALA A 398 -16.51 17.31 -9.87
CA ALA A 398 -16.58 18.15 -11.07
C ALA A 398 -18.03 18.48 -11.41
N GLN A 399 -18.91 17.49 -11.44
CA GLN A 399 -20.35 17.69 -11.69
C GLN A 399 -21.00 18.62 -10.65
N ALA A 400 -20.60 18.53 -9.38
CA ALA A 400 -21.11 19.41 -8.35
C ALA A 400 -20.78 20.89 -8.62
N ALA A 401 -19.55 21.18 -9.05
CA ALA A 401 -19.11 22.52 -9.41
C ALA A 401 -19.87 23.03 -10.66
N GLU A 402 -20.02 22.18 -11.68
CA GLU A 402 -20.79 22.50 -12.89
C GLU A 402 -22.27 22.77 -12.56
N ASN A 403 -22.82 22.10 -11.52
CA ASN A 403 -24.17 22.35 -11.00
C ASN A 403 -24.27 23.60 -10.10
N GLY A 404 -23.21 24.44 -10.04
CA GLY A 404 -23.19 25.71 -9.32
C GLY A 404 -22.95 25.60 -7.81
N LYS A 405 -22.54 24.44 -7.28
CA LYS A 405 -22.23 24.26 -5.86
C LYS A 405 -20.85 24.77 -5.54
N GLN A 406 -20.64 25.21 -4.29
CA GLN A 406 -19.31 25.58 -3.80
C GLN A 406 -18.50 24.33 -3.54
N VAL A 407 -17.55 24.00 -4.40
CA VAL A 407 -16.73 22.79 -4.27
C VAL A 407 -15.29 23.16 -3.97
N SER A 408 -14.76 22.72 -2.82
CA SER A 408 -13.38 22.92 -2.41
C SER A 408 -12.67 21.59 -2.26
N VAL A 409 -11.62 21.35 -3.02
CA VAL A 409 -10.91 20.07 -3.02
C VAL A 409 -9.44 20.30 -2.70
N LEU A 410 -8.96 19.66 -1.64
CA LEU A 410 -7.52 19.61 -1.37
C LEU A 410 -6.94 18.38 -2.04
N VAL A 411 -6.06 18.57 -3.02
CA VAL A 411 -5.34 17.51 -3.73
C VAL A 411 -3.90 17.49 -3.25
N GLU A 412 -3.47 16.38 -2.61
CA GLU A 412 -2.09 16.21 -2.16
C GLU A 412 -1.18 15.85 -3.34
N LEU A 413 -0.46 16.83 -3.86
CA LEU A 413 0.43 16.65 -5.02
C LEU A 413 1.66 15.79 -4.72
N LYS A 414 2.11 15.73 -3.46
CA LYS A 414 3.30 14.98 -3.02
C LYS A 414 2.98 13.55 -2.58
N ALA A 415 1.86 12.99 -3.07
CA ALA A 415 1.54 11.57 -2.85
C ALA A 415 2.53 10.71 -3.66
N ARG A 416 3.51 10.11 -2.97
CA ARG A 416 4.65 9.41 -3.59
C ARG A 416 4.22 8.38 -4.64
N PHE A 417 4.77 8.51 -5.85
CA PHE A 417 4.49 7.73 -7.06
C PHE A 417 3.08 7.92 -7.68
N ASP A 418 2.27 8.81 -7.11
CA ASP A 418 0.98 9.23 -7.69
C ASP A 418 0.96 10.72 -8.07
N GLU A 419 2.11 11.40 -8.00
CA GLU A 419 2.22 12.84 -8.23
C GLU A 419 1.68 13.24 -9.61
N GLU A 420 2.09 12.54 -10.68
CA GLU A 420 1.64 12.83 -12.05
C GLU A 420 0.11 12.71 -12.20
N LYS A 421 -0.47 11.66 -11.61
CA LYS A 421 -1.92 11.46 -11.65
C LYS A 421 -2.66 12.56 -10.89
N ASN A 422 -2.15 12.91 -9.70
CA ASN A 422 -2.77 13.93 -8.87
C ASN A 422 -2.71 15.32 -9.52
N ILE A 423 -1.65 15.62 -10.27
CA ILE A 423 -1.54 16.84 -11.08
C ILE A 423 -2.64 16.87 -12.17
N VAL A 424 -2.85 15.75 -12.87
CA VAL A 424 -3.89 15.65 -13.91
C VAL A 424 -5.29 15.88 -13.30
N TRP A 425 -5.57 15.27 -12.14
CA TRP A 425 -6.85 15.43 -11.45
C TRP A 425 -7.06 16.85 -10.94
N ALA A 426 -6.03 17.46 -10.38
CA ALA A 426 -6.09 18.85 -9.93
C ALA A 426 -6.48 19.79 -11.08
N LYS A 427 -5.80 19.69 -12.23
CA LYS A 427 -6.10 20.51 -13.43
C LYS A 427 -7.52 20.26 -13.98
N MET A 428 -8.00 19.00 -13.92
CA MET A 428 -9.36 18.66 -14.34
C MET A 428 -10.41 19.30 -13.43
N LEU A 429 -10.23 19.22 -12.10
CA LEU A 429 -11.13 19.82 -11.12
C LEU A 429 -11.18 21.35 -11.23
N GLU A 430 -10.02 22.00 -11.41
CA GLU A 430 -9.96 23.47 -11.66
C GLU A 430 -10.75 23.86 -12.91
N LYS A 431 -10.57 23.11 -14.00
CA LYS A 431 -11.31 23.35 -15.26
C LYS A 431 -12.82 23.21 -15.09
N ALA A 432 -13.29 22.33 -14.21
CA ALA A 432 -14.71 22.14 -13.88
C ALA A 432 -15.25 23.24 -12.96
N GLY A 433 -14.44 24.15 -12.45
CA GLY A 433 -14.82 25.22 -11.55
C GLY A 433 -14.69 24.92 -10.06
N CYS A 434 -14.02 23.81 -9.69
CA CYS A 434 -13.69 23.54 -8.29
C CYS A 434 -12.58 24.47 -7.77
N HIS A 435 -12.68 24.82 -6.49
CA HIS A 435 -11.62 25.50 -5.76
C HIS A 435 -10.58 24.45 -5.31
N VAL A 436 -9.46 24.34 -6.03
CA VAL A 436 -8.44 23.33 -5.76
C VAL A 436 -7.34 23.91 -4.88
N LEU A 437 -6.99 23.17 -3.83
CA LEU A 437 -5.92 23.50 -2.89
C LEU A 437 -4.82 22.43 -3.02
N TYR A 438 -3.55 22.85 -2.99
CA TYR A 438 -2.39 21.97 -3.20
C TYR A 438 -1.67 21.58 -1.91
N GLY A 439 -2.38 21.62 -0.77
CA GLY A 439 -1.84 21.33 0.55
C GLY A 439 -1.14 22.54 1.21
N ARG A 440 -0.48 22.29 2.33
CA ARG A 440 0.29 23.32 3.08
C ARG A 440 1.77 23.08 2.88
N VAL A 441 2.54 24.16 2.77
CA VAL A 441 4.01 24.12 2.75
C VAL A 441 4.54 23.38 3.98
N GLY A 442 5.51 22.51 3.80
CA GLY A 442 6.14 21.71 4.86
C GLY A 442 5.29 20.56 5.42
N LEU A 443 4.00 20.48 5.08
CA LEU A 443 3.10 19.41 5.54
C LEU A 443 2.55 18.60 4.34
N LYS A 444 2.25 17.32 4.60
CA LYS A 444 1.47 16.49 3.65
C LYS A 444 0.08 16.23 4.22
N THR A 445 -0.95 16.47 3.44
CA THR A 445 -2.33 16.19 3.87
C THR A 445 -2.65 14.72 3.64
N HIS A 446 -2.87 13.99 4.74
CA HIS A 446 -3.17 12.55 4.71
C HIS A 446 -4.51 12.22 5.38
N SER A 447 -5.20 13.19 5.96
CA SER A 447 -6.56 13.03 6.49
C SER A 447 -7.55 12.65 5.38
N LYS A 448 -8.57 11.86 5.73
CA LYS A 448 -9.65 11.46 4.83
C LYS A 448 -10.95 12.00 5.42
N ILE A 449 -11.36 13.13 4.88
CA ILE A 449 -12.54 13.86 5.33
C ILE A 449 -13.29 14.43 4.13
N THR A 450 -14.61 14.26 4.14
CA THR A 450 -15.55 14.91 3.22
C THR A 450 -16.61 15.61 4.03
N LEU A 451 -16.88 16.86 3.73
CA LEU A 451 -17.92 17.68 4.33
C LEU A 451 -18.93 18.09 3.25
N VAL A 452 -20.19 17.76 3.47
CA VAL A 452 -21.31 18.22 2.67
C VAL A 452 -22.15 19.17 3.52
N VAL A 453 -22.39 20.37 3.01
CA VAL A 453 -23.24 21.38 3.66
C VAL A 453 -24.57 21.45 2.92
N ARG A 454 -25.64 21.06 3.59
CA ARG A 454 -26.99 20.94 3.03
C ARG A 454 -27.98 21.87 3.76
N ARG A 455 -28.93 22.43 3.03
CA ARG A 455 -30.02 23.17 3.59
C ARG A 455 -31.16 22.20 3.93
N GLU A 456 -31.54 22.15 5.20
CA GLU A 456 -32.65 21.40 5.69
C GLU A 456 -33.81 22.35 6.06
N GLU A 457 -34.98 21.80 6.45
CA GLU A 457 -36.10 22.60 6.90
C GLU A 457 -35.81 23.41 8.15
N ASP A 458 -34.99 22.87 9.07
CA ASP A 458 -34.58 23.47 10.33
C ASP A 458 -33.32 24.33 10.24
N GLY A 459 -32.68 24.45 9.05
CA GLY A 459 -31.49 25.27 8.84
C GLY A 459 -30.41 24.61 8.02
N ILE A 460 -29.17 24.94 8.31
CA ILE A 460 -27.99 24.36 7.65
C ILE A 460 -27.49 23.16 8.44
N ARG A 461 -27.38 22.00 7.80
CA ARG A 461 -26.83 20.79 8.38
C ARG A 461 -25.54 20.37 7.69
N ARG A 462 -24.59 19.84 8.45
CA ARG A 462 -23.29 19.35 7.99
C ARG A 462 -23.28 17.85 8.07
N TYR A 463 -23.04 17.21 6.94
CA TYR A 463 -22.84 15.77 6.83
C TYR A 463 -21.36 15.50 6.59
N VAL A 464 -20.78 14.59 7.35
CA VAL A 464 -19.34 14.35 7.32
C VAL A 464 -19.07 12.87 7.11
N HIS A 465 -18.16 12.56 6.19
CA HIS A 465 -17.51 11.27 6.12
C HIS A 465 -16.08 11.41 6.66
N LEU A 466 -15.71 10.54 7.59
CA LEU A 466 -14.36 10.41 8.14
C LEU A 466 -13.87 8.99 7.87
N GLY A 467 -12.64 8.83 7.37
CA GLY A 467 -12.13 7.52 7.01
C GLY A 467 -10.69 7.27 7.44
N THR A 468 -10.36 5.99 7.65
CA THR A 468 -8.98 5.53 7.82
C THR A 468 -8.26 5.34 6.49
N GLY A 469 -9.02 5.06 5.42
CA GLY A 469 -8.56 4.74 4.07
C GLY A 469 -8.77 5.84 3.04
N ASN A 470 -8.03 5.77 1.94
CA ASN A 470 -8.09 6.74 0.86
C ASN A 470 -9.44 6.69 0.10
N TYR A 471 -9.81 7.81 -0.51
CA TYR A 471 -10.94 7.91 -1.44
C TYR A 471 -10.60 7.27 -2.80
N ASN A 472 -10.41 5.95 -2.79
CA ASN A 472 -9.98 5.17 -3.97
C ASN A 472 -10.80 3.87 -4.04
N ASP A 473 -11.78 3.85 -4.94
CA ASP A 473 -12.72 2.74 -5.14
C ASP A 473 -12.05 1.44 -5.61
N ALA A 474 -10.90 1.53 -6.27
CA ALA A 474 -10.14 0.35 -6.69
C ALA A 474 -9.41 -0.30 -5.50
N THR A 475 -8.70 0.50 -4.69
CA THR A 475 -7.98 -0.03 -3.51
C THR A 475 -8.92 -0.40 -2.37
N ALA A 476 -10.11 0.21 -2.27
CA ALA A 476 -11.13 -0.13 -1.28
C ALA A 476 -11.67 -1.58 -1.40
N LYS A 477 -11.37 -2.26 -2.52
CA LYS A 477 -11.69 -3.69 -2.72
C LYS A 477 -10.58 -4.63 -2.20
N LEU A 478 -9.43 -4.08 -1.85
CA LEU A 478 -8.22 -4.83 -1.48
C LEU A 478 -7.68 -4.46 -0.09
N TYR A 479 -8.02 -3.27 0.42
CA TYR A 479 -7.53 -2.74 1.70
C TYR A 479 -8.65 -2.79 2.73
N THR A 480 -8.31 -3.25 3.94
CA THR A 480 -9.25 -3.15 5.05
C THR A 480 -9.19 -1.74 5.62
N ASP A 481 -10.32 -1.06 5.57
CA ASP A 481 -10.47 0.29 6.12
C ASP A 481 -11.83 0.46 6.76
N THR A 482 -11.93 1.45 7.64
CA THR A 482 -13.19 1.83 8.28
C THR A 482 -13.53 3.28 7.95
N GLY A 483 -14.82 3.58 7.86
CA GLY A 483 -15.34 4.91 7.65
C GLY A 483 -16.56 5.19 8.50
N LEU A 484 -16.76 6.44 8.88
CA LEU A 484 -17.90 6.92 9.64
C LEU A 484 -18.62 7.99 8.82
N LEU A 485 -19.92 7.79 8.59
CA LEU A 485 -20.84 8.82 8.09
C LEU A 485 -21.66 9.35 9.27
N THR A 486 -21.67 10.66 9.45
CA THR A 486 -22.33 11.31 10.59
C THR A 486 -22.84 12.70 10.24
N CYS A 487 -23.83 13.17 10.95
CA CYS A 487 -24.28 14.57 10.94
C CYS A 487 -24.27 15.20 12.34
N GLN A 488 -23.47 14.64 13.28
CA GLN A 488 -23.29 15.23 14.61
C GLN A 488 -22.75 16.65 14.49
N GLU A 489 -23.42 17.61 15.13
CA GLU A 489 -23.09 19.04 14.99
C GLU A 489 -21.65 19.35 15.38
N ALA A 490 -21.18 18.81 16.50
CA ALA A 490 -19.81 19.00 16.99
C ALA A 490 -18.73 18.50 16.00
N ILE A 491 -18.98 17.37 15.32
CA ILE A 491 -18.09 16.85 14.27
C ILE A 491 -18.18 17.72 13.02
N GLY A 492 -19.39 18.20 12.67
CA GLY A 492 -19.62 19.08 11.53
C GLY A 492 -18.93 20.45 11.69
N GLU A 493 -18.94 21.02 12.90
CA GLU A 493 -18.19 22.24 13.24
C GLU A 493 -16.69 22.03 13.12
N ASP A 494 -16.16 20.95 13.72
CA ASP A 494 -14.77 20.58 13.62
C ASP A 494 -14.35 20.36 12.16
N ALA A 495 -15.16 19.66 11.36
CA ALA A 495 -14.91 19.47 9.94
C ALA A 495 -14.82 20.79 9.17
N THR A 496 -15.69 21.75 9.49
CA THR A 496 -15.63 23.10 8.92
C THR A 496 -14.32 23.79 9.29
N ALA A 497 -13.91 23.70 10.55
CA ALA A 497 -12.65 24.26 11.04
C ALA A 497 -11.43 23.61 10.39
N VAL A 498 -11.47 22.27 10.14
CA VAL A 498 -10.41 21.56 9.40
C VAL A 498 -10.21 22.18 8.01
N PHE A 499 -11.27 22.34 7.23
CA PHE A 499 -11.15 22.92 5.90
C PHE A 499 -10.73 24.39 5.91
N ASN A 500 -11.18 25.19 6.90
CA ASN A 500 -10.71 26.56 7.04
C ASN A 500 -9.22 26.62 7.42
N MET A 501 -8.72 25.67 8.23
CA MET A 501 -7.30 25.54 8.53
C MET A 501 -6.49 25.13 7.30
N LEU A 502 -7.03 24.23 6.48
CA LEU A 502 -6.35 23.74 5.27
C LEU A 502 -6.32 24.77 4.14
N SER A 503 -7.36 25.59 4.02
CA SER A 503 -7.51 26.58 2.93
C SER A 503 -6.94 27.95 3.24
N GLY A 504 -6.60 28.27 4.49
CA GLY A 504 -6.18 29.60 4.87
C GLY A 504 -5.31 29.64 6.14
N TYR A 505 -5.25 30.81 6.74
CA TYR A 505 -4.48 31.08 7.97
C TYR A 505 -5.32 30.97 9.23
N SER A 506 -6.37 30.13 9.20
CA SER A 506 -7.18 29.86 10.37
C SER A 506 -6.51 28.78 11.25
N GLU A 507 -6.29 29.10 12.52
CA GLU A 507 -5.75 28.16 13.50
C GLU A 507 -6.77 28.01 14.64
N PRO A 508 -7.56 26.90 14.65
CA PRO A 508 -8.50 26.65 15.72
C PRO A 508 -7.78 26.56 17.08
N LYS A 509 -8.35 27.15 18.13
CA LYS A 509 -7.79 27.09 19.48
C LYS A 509 -8.11 25.79 20.20
N SER A 510 -9.19 25.12 19.80
CA SER A 510 -9.68 23.87 20.39
C SER A 510 -10.53 23.11 19.38
N TRP A 511 -10.75 21.85 19.64
CA TRP A 511 -11.60 20.94 18.89
C TRP A 511 -12.69 20.38 19.80
N ASN A 512 -13.87 20.15 19.26
CA ASN A 512 -14.99 19.57 20.01
C ASN A 512 -14.79 18.05 20.18
N LYS A 513 -14.57 17.34 19.09
CA LYS A 513 -14.48 15.87 19.02
C LYS A 513 -13.23 15.37 18.30
N LEU A 514 -12.76 16.08 17.30
CA LEU A 514 -11.61 15.67 16.50
C LEU A 514 -10.29 16.01 17.20
N ALA A 515 -9.24 15.28 16.85
CA ALA A 515 -7.87 15.71 17.15
C ALA A 515 -7.02 15.62 15.89
N LEU A 516 -6.27 16.69 15.59
CA LEU A 516 -5.50 16.81 14.37
C LEU A 516 -3.99 16.80 14.64
N ALA A 517 -3.25 16.16 13.73
CA ALA A 517 -1.81 16.37 13.62
C ALA A 517 -1.56 17.60 12.69
N PRO A 518 -0.43 18.31 12.91
CA PRO A 518 0.69 17.96 13.81
C PRO A 518 0.56 18.44 15.26
N LEU A 519 -0.44 19.27 15.62
CA LEU A 519 -0.43 20.01 16.88
C LEU A 519 -1.06 19.26 18.07
N TRP A 520 -2.15 18.51 17.87
CA TRP A 520 -2.96 17.98 19.00
C TRP A 520 -3.00 16.46 19.09
N LEU A 521 -2.85 15.78 17.97
CA LEU A 521 -3.09 14.34 17.87
C LEU A 521 -2.13 13.52 18.75
N LYS A 522 -0.84 13.87 18.76
CA LYS A 522 0.18 13.19 19.57
C LYS A 522 -0.09 13.35 21.05
N ASP A 523 -0.41 14.56 21.47
CA ASP A 523 -0.73 14.88 22.88
C ASP A 523 -2.00 14.15 23.34
N LYS A 524 -3.01 14.03 22.48
CA LYS A 524 -4.22 13.25 22.77
C LYS A 524 -3.88 11.78 23.00
N PHE A 525 -3.05 11.15 22.17
CA PHE A 525 -2.63 9.76 22.38
C PHE A 525 -1.81 9.60 23.66
N LEU A 526 -0.85 10.48 23.91
CA LEU A 526 -0.04 10.46 25.13
C LEU A 526 -0.91 10.60 26.39
N TYR A 527 -1.92 11.47 26.34
CA TYR A 527 -2.90 11.62 27.42
C TYR A 527 -3.70 10.33 27.64
N LEU A 528 -4.26 9.73 26.58
CA LEU A 528 -5.06 8.51 26.67
C LEU A 528 -4.24 7.33 27.23
N ILE A 529 -3.01 7.13 26.76
CA ILE A 529 -2.11 6.09 27.26
C ILE A 529 -1.73 6.36 28.72
N GLY A 530 -1.42 7.61 29.06
CA GLY A 530 -1.10 8.03 30.42
C GLY A 530 -2.26 7.82 31.39
N ARG A 531 -3.50 8.09 30.96
CA ARG A 531 -4.71 7.85 31.74
C ARG A 531 -4.87 6.37 32.10
N GLU A 532 -4.65 5.46 31.15
CA GLU A 532 -4.69 4.03 31.42
C GLU A 532 -3.61 3.61 32.43
N ALA A 533 -2.41 4.20 32.37
CA ALA A 533 -1.37 3.95 33.35
C ALA A 533 -1.77 4.40 34.77
N GLU A 534 -2.40 5.56 34.92
CA GLU A 534 -2.90 6.03 36.21
C GLU A 534 -4.09 5.18 36.73
N ASN A 535 -4.99 4.76 35.83
CA ASN A 535 -6.08 3.82 36.17
C ASN A 535 -5.51 2.51 36.76
N ALA A 536 -4.51 1.93 36.09
CA ALA A 536 -3.87 0.71 36.56
C ALA A 536 -3.20 0.87 37.92
N LYS A 537 -2.51 2.01 38.18
CA LYS A 537 -1.91 2.31 39.47
C LYS A 537 -2.97 2.48 40.59
N ALA A 538 -4.14 2.98 40.21
CA ALA A 538 -5.28 3.13 41.13
C ALA A 538 -6.03 1.81 41.43
N GLY A 539 -5.66 0.72 40.71
CA GLY A 539 -6.34 -0.58 40.82
C GLY A 539 -7.63 -0.65 40.00
N GLU A 540 -7.86 0.30 39.11
CA GLU A 540 -9.00 0.35 38.20
C GLU A 540 -8.72 -0.49 36.94
N LYS A 541 -9.77 -0.81 36.17
CA LYS A 541 -9.64 -1.50 34.89
C LYS A 541 -8.83 -0.64 33.90
N ALA A 542 -7.80 -1.22 33.32
CA ALA A 542 -6.93 -0.56 32.36
C ALA A 542 -6.48 -1.51 31.26
N HIS A 543 -6.80 -1.17 30.02
CA HIS A 543 -6.51 -2.00 28.87
C HIS A 543 -6.40 -1.13 27.61
N ILE A 544 -5.39 -1.39 26.79
CA ILE A 544 -5.19 -0.73 25.50
C ILE A 544 -5.19 -1.78 24.41
N VAL A 545 -6.02 -1.60 23.38
CA VAL A 545 -5.92 -2.34 22.13
C VAL A 545 -5.72 -1.33 20.99
N ALA A 546 -4.66 -1.48 20.22
CA ALA A 546 -4.38 -0.54 19.13
C ALA A 546 -4.01 -1.29 17.83
N LYS A 547 -4.78 -1.01 16.78
CA LYS A 547 -4.52 -1.49 15.41
C LYS A 547 -3.97 -0.37 14.56
N MET A 548 -2.86 -0.63 13.87
CA MET A 548 -2.21 0.34 12.97
C MET A 548 -1.30 -0.35 11.95
N ASN A 549 -0.76 0.43 11.00
CA ASN A 549 0.22 -0.12 10.05
C ASN A 549 1.64 -0.07 10.58
N SER A 550 2.00 0.96 11.37
CA SER A 550 3.37 1.16 11.85
C SER A 550 3.40 1.82 13.22
N LEU A 551 4.33 1.36 14.06
CA LEU A 551 4.62 1.90 15.39
C LEU A 551 6.13 2.20 15.49
N CYS A 552 6.52 3.46 15.39
CA CYS A 552 7.93 3.88 15.50
C CYS A 552 8.13 5.28 16.10
N ASP A 553 7.08 5.90 16.64
CA ASP A 553 7.24 7.14 17.43
C ASP A 553 7.80 6.82 18.80
N ARG A 554 8.96 7.43 19.14
CA ARG A 554 9.68 7.16 20.39
C ARG A 554 8.85 7.52 21.63
N ASP A 555 8.16 8.66 21.61
CA ASP A 555 7.44 9.14 22.79
C ASP A 555 6.20 8.29 23.06
N ILE A 556 5.52 7.84 22.00
CA ILE A 556 4.40 6.88 22.12
C ILE A 556 4.90 5.54 22.66
N ILE A 557 6.02 4.99 22.13
CA ILE A 557 6.58 3.72 22.63
C ILE A 557 7.00 3.86 24.09
N GLU A 558 7.63 4.97 24.49
CA GLU A 558 7.98 5.25 25.89
C GLU A 558 6.73 5.28 26.77
N ALA A 559 5.64 5.90 26.31
CA ALA A 559 4.37 5.94 27.05
C ALA A 559 3.75 4.55 27.21
N LEU A 560 3.81 3.70 26.17
CA LEU A 560 3.35 2.31 26.24
C LEU A 560 4.19 1.48 27.23
N TYR A 561 5.51 1.66 27.26
CA TYR A 561 6.38 1.00 28.23
C TYR A 561 6.05 1.44 29.67
N LYS A 562 5.81 2.72 29.91
CA LYS A 562 5.37 3.24 31.22
C LYS A 562 4.02 2.65 31.62
N ALA A 563 3.07 2.55 30.69
CA ALA A 563 1.77 1.95 30.94
C ALA A 563 1.87 0.45 31.25
N SER A 564 2.69 -0.29 30.50
CA SER A 564 2.98 -1.71 30.75
C SER A 564 3.61 -1.91 32.13
N ALA A 565 4.63 -1.11 32.47
CA ALA A 565 5.26 -1.17 33.80
C ALA A 565 4.30 -0.80 34.94
N ALA A 566 3.25 -0.05 34.67
CA ALA A 566 2.17 0.26 35.62
C ALA A 566 1.12 -0.86 35.74
N GLY A 567 1.19 -1.92 34.91
CA GLY A 567 0.28 -3.07 34.94
C GLY A 567 -0.82 -3.02 33.90
N VAL A 568 -0.81 -2.07 32.96
CA VAL A 568 -1.79 -2.03 31.85
C VAL A 568 -1.57 -3.19 30.90
N LYS A 569 -2.61 -3.95 30.59
CA LYS A 569 -2.60 -4.93 29.51
C LYS A 569 -2.64 -4.20 28.16
N ILE A 570 -1.68 -4.48 27.28
CA ILE A 570 -1.55 -3.82 25.95
C ILE A 570 -1.48 -4.85 24.87
N GLU A 571 -2.43 -4.82 23.92
CA GLU A 571 -2.53 -5.71 22.78
C GLU A 571 -2.45 -4.91 21.48
N LEU A 572 -1.36 -5.07 20.74
CA LEU A 572 -1.09 -4.29 19.54
C LEU A 572 -1.23 -5.17 18.27
N ILE A 573 -1.95 -4.65 17.28
CA ILE A 573 -2.09 -5.25 15.94
C ILE A 573 -1.34 -4.33 14.97
N VAL A 574 -0.07 -4.62 14.71
CA VAL A 574 0.81 -3.81 13.87
C VAL A 574 1.18 -4.58 12.61
N ARG A 575 0.63 -4.17 11.47
CA ARG A 575 0.83 -4.89 10.21
C ARG A 575 2.30 -4.92 9.75
N GLY A 576 2.98 -3.79 9.78
CA GLY A 576 4.30 -3.59 9.19
C GLY A 576 5.37 -3.29 10.23
N ILE A 577 5.91 -2.06 10.18
CA ILE A 577 7.02 -1.62 11.03
C ILE A 577 6.60 -1.55 12.50
N CYS A 578 7.37 -2.19 13.38
CA CYS A 578 7.23 -2.06 14.82
C CYS A 578 8.61 -1.90 15.46
N CYS A 579 8.90 -0.71 15.99
CA CYS A 579 10.16 -0.43 16.67
C CYS A 579 10.11 -0.78 18.17
N LEU A 580 8.95 -1.10 18.73
CA LEU A 580 8.76 -1.57 20.09
C LEU A 580 9.24 -3.02 20.22
N LYS A 581 9.86 -3.38 21.34
CA LYS A 581 10.16 -4.77 21.72
C LYS A 581 9.26 -5.25 22.84
N VAL A 582 8.85 -6.52 22.77
CA VAL A 582 8.02 -7.18 23.80
C VAL A 582 8.85 -8.03 24.76
N GLY A 583 8.27 -8.42 25.88
CA GLY A 583 8.85 -9.42 26.79
C GLY A 583 10.05 -8.92 27.62
N ILE A 584 10.28 -7.61 27.69
CA ILE A 584 11.37 -7.04 28.48
C ILE A 584 10.87 -6.91 29.95
N PRO A 585 11.51 -7.60 30.93
CA PRO A 585 11.10 -7.54 32.32
C PRO A 585 11.05 -6.10 32.88
N GLY A 586 9.94 -5.75 33.55
CA GLY A 586 9.70 -4.43 34.10
C GLY A 586 9.47 -3.32 33.07
N VAL A 587 9.41 -3.63 31.77
CA VAL A 587 9.25 -2.66 30.68
C VAL A 587 8.07 -3.03 29.78
N SER A 588 8.09 -4.21 29.16
CA SER A 588 7.09 -4.59 28.15
C SER A 588 6.52 -6.00 28.33
N GLU A 589 6.56 -6.52 29.53
CA GLU A 589 6.03 -7.85 29.86
C GLU A 589 4.50 -7.96 29.70
N ASN A 590 3.77 -6.82 29.81
CA ASN A 590 2.33 -6.76 29.60
C ASN A 590 1.93 -6.34 28.18
N ILE A 591 2.89 -6.28 27.24
CA ILE A 591 2.65 -5.93 25.84
C ILE A 591 2.75 -7.15 24.94
N THR A 592 1.75 -7.36 24.10
CA THR A 592 1.77 -8.31 23.01
C THR A 592 1.62 -7.59 21.68
N VAL A 593 2.35 -8.04 20.66
CA VAL A 593 2.28 -7.49 19.30
C VAL A 593 1.99 -8.62 18.32
N ARG A 594 1.02 -8.43 17.46
CA ARG A 594 0.75 -9.32 16.33
C ARG A 594 0.66 -8.58 15.02
N SER A 595 0.94 -9.30 13.93
CA SER A 595 0.83 -8.83 12.56
C SER A 595 -0.04 -9.81 11.79
N ILE A 596 -0.99 -9.31 11.01
CA ILE A 596 -1.85 -10.13 10.15
C ILE A 596 -1.50 -9.82 8.69
N VAL A 597 -1.16 -10.86 7.93
CA VAL A 597 -0.93 -10.81 6.48
C VAL A 597 -1.89 -11.80 5.83
N GLY A 598 -2.78 -11.32 4.99
CA GLY A 598 -3.82 -12.12 4.36
C GLY A 598 -4.18 -11.64 2.94
N ASN A 599 -5.34 -12.04 2.45
CA ASN A 599 -5.83 -11.69 1.11
C ASN A 599 -6.05 -10.20 0.94
N PHE A 600 -6.47 -9.52 2.01
CA PHE A 600 -6.65 -8.07 2.06
C PHE A 600 -5.52 -7.43 2.85
N LEU A 601 -5.13 -6.22 2.45
CA LEU A 601 -4.12 -5.45 3.13
C LEU A 601 -4.72 -4.80 4.38
N GLU A 602 -4.26 -5.19 5.57
CA GLU A 602 -4.69 -4.60 6.84
C GLU A 602 -4.23 -3.13 6.92
N HIS A 603 -5.19 -2.19 6.83
CA HIS A 603 -4.88 -0.76 6.70
C HIS A 603 -5.60 0.14 7.71
N ALA A 604 -6.75 -0.26 8.24
CA ALA A 604 -7.50 0.50 9.23
C ALA A 604 -6.67 0.82 10.50
N ARG A 605 -6.95 1.95 11.10
CA ARG A 605 -6.40 2.34 12.41
C ARG A 605 -7.55 2.51 13.38
N ILE A 606 -7.54 1.67 14.43
CA ILE A 606 -8.57 1.63 15.47
C ILE A 606 -7.85 1.55 16.83
N TYR A 607 -8.25 2.40 17.74
CA TYR A 607 -7.65 2.56 19.07
C TYR A 607 -8.71 2.44 20.16
N TYR A 608 -8.52 1.49 21.06
CA TYR A 608 -9.39 1.22 22.20
C TYR A 608 -8.67 1.52 23.52
N PHE A 609 -9.35 2.19 24.42
CA PHE A 609 -8.90 2.48 25.78
C PHE A 609 -10.02 2.12 26.76
N GLU A 610 -9.71 1.33 27.79
CA GLU A 610 -10.67 0.81 28.78
C GLU A 610 -11.29 1.88 29.66
N ASN A 611 -10.52 2.93 29.99
CA ASN A 611 -11.00 4.09 30.76
C ASN A 611 -11.81 3.72 32.02
N ALA A 612 -11.23 2.90 32.91
CA ALA A 612 -11.83 2.47 34.18
C ALA A 612 -13.24 1.85 34.04
N GLY A 613 -13.50 1.14 32.93
CA GLY A 613 -14.80 0.49 32.65
C GLY A 613 -15.79 1.31 31.81
N SER A 614 -15.35 2.47 31.30
CA SER A 614 -16.13 3.31 30.36
C SER A 614 -15.39 3.40 29.02
N PRO A 615 -15.34 2.33 28.21
CA PRO A 615 -14.44 2.25 27.09
C PRO A 615 -14.66 3.31 26.03
N GLU A 616 -13.56 3.81 25.50
CA GLU A 616 -13.51 4.77 24.40
C GLU A 616 -12.85 4.13 23.18
N VAL A 617 -13.43 4.34 21.99
CA VAL A 617 -12.90 3.87 20.73
C VAL A 617 -12.70 5.04 19.78
N TYR A 618 -11.53 5.08 19.18
CA TYR A 618 -11.16 6.07 18.17
C TYR A 618 -10.72 5.42 16.88
N MET A 619 -10.96 6.09 15.77
CA MET A 619 -10.42 5.75 14.45
C MET A 619 -9.56 6.89 13.94
N SER A 620 -8.56 6.57 13.10
CA SER A 620 -7.61 7.58 12.63
C SER A 620 -7.09 7.31 11.21
N SER A 621 -6.67 8.37 10.55
CA SER A 621 -5.81 8.27 9.36
C SER A 621 -4.33 8.09 9.71
N ALA A 622 -3.94 8.31 10.96
CA ALA A 622 -2.56 8.30 11.46
C ALA A 622 -2.14 6.94 12.01
N ASP A 623 -0.92 6.54 11.66
CA ASP A 623 -0.14 5.55 12.42
C ASP A 623 0.66 6.24 13.53
N TRP A 624 1.15 5.50 14.50
CA TRP A 624 2.05 6.02 15.54
C TRP A 624 3.49 6.16 15.02
N MET A 625 3.66 7.09 14.09
CA MET A 625 4.93 7.41 13.44
C MET A 625 5.23 8.90 13.55
N PRO A 626 6.51 9.32 13.73
CA PRO A 626 6.87 10.75 13.79
C PRO A 626 6.34 11.55 12.60
N ARG A 627 6.48 11.01 11.38
CA ARG A 627 5.99 11.69 10.16
C ARG A 627 4.47 11.91 10.15
N ASN A 628 3.68 10.97 10.72
CA ASN A 628 2.23 11.11 10.80
C ASN A 628 1.83 12.12 11.88
N LEU A 629 2.51 12.06 13.01
CA LEU A 629 2.16 12.86 14.20
C LEU A 629 2.70 14.30 14.16
N GLU A 630 3.79 14.55 13.38
CA GLU A 630 4.52 15.82 13.40
C GLU A 630 4.65 16.52 12.03
N ARG A 631 4.50 15.78 10.89
CA ARG A 631 4.76 16.31 9.54
C ARG A 631 3.63 16.07 8.55
N ARG A 632 2.46 15.67 9.04
CA ARG A 632 1.26 15.45 8.23
C ARG A 632 0.05 16.08 8.87
N VAL A 633 -0.92 16.41 8.05
CA VAL A 633 -2.28 16.66 8.52
C VAL A 633 -2.99 15.31 8.57
N GLU A 634 -3.25 14.84 9.77
CA GLU A 634 -3.95 13.60 10.08
C GLU A 634 -5.14 13.91 10.99
N ILE A 635 -6.08 12.97 11.08
CA ILE A 635 -7.29 13.14 11.86
C ILE A 635 -7.55 11.92 12.73
N LEU A 636 -7.93 12.16 13.99
CA LEU A 636 -8.46 11.20 14.95
C LEU A 636 -9.90 11.59 15.27
N PHE A 637 -10.81 10.63 15.24
CA PHE A 637 -12.21 10.83 15.54
C PHE A 637 -12.77 9.73 16.45
N PRO A 638 -13.67 10.06 17.41
CA PRO A 638 -14.29 9.08 18.29
C PRO A 638 -15.43 8.33 17.57
N VAL A 639 -15.70 7.10 18.01
CA VAL A 639 -16.92 6.35 17.72
C VAL A 639 -17.76 6.33 18.98
N GLU A 640 -18.81 7.13 19.03
CA GLU A 640 -19.54 7.41 20.29
C GLU A 640 -20.83 6.60 20.46
N GLN A 641 -21.56 6.32 19.37
CA GLN A 641 -22.79 5.52 19.44
C GLN A 641 -22.44 4.08 19.88
N GLU A 642 -23.14 3.56 20.87
CA GLU A 642 -22.75 2.36 21.60
C GLU A 642 -22.70 1.10 20.70
N ASP A 643 -23.65 0.95 19.80
CA ASP A 643 -23.68 -0.16 18.86
C ASP A 643 -22.53 -0.09 17.82
N LEU A 644 -22.16 1.13 17.38
CA LEU A 644 -21.02 1.33 16.46
C LEU A 644 -19.70 1.14 17.19
N LYS A 645 -19.62 1.56 18.45
CA LYS A 645 -18.49 1.30 19.34
C LYS A 645 -18.26 -0.20 19.50
N GLU A 646 -19.34 -0.96 19.77
CA GLU A 646 -19.24 -2.42 19.89
C GLU A 646 -18.86 -3.08 18.56
N LYS A 647 -19.32 -2.58 17.41
CA LYS A 647 -18.84 -3.03 16.10
C LYS A 647 -17.34 -2.81 15.93
N ALA A 648 -16.81 -1.65 16.33
CA ALA A 648 -15.38 -1.36 16.25
C ALA A 648 -14.57 -2.24 17.22
N ILE A 649 -15.06 -2.48 18.42
CA ILE A 649 -14.48 -3.43 19.39
C ILE A 649 -14.49 -4.85 18.84
N HIS A 650 -15.58 -5.25 18.18
CA HIS A 650 -15.71 -6.56 17.55
C HIS A 650 -14.62 -6.78 16.48
N ILE A 651 -14.35 -5.78 15.64
CA ILE A 651 -13.26 -5.83 14.66
C ILE A 651 -11.92 -6.15 15.34
N LEU A 652 -11.58 -5.45 16.42
CA LEU A 652 -10.35 -5.69 17.17
C LEU A 652 -10.35 -7.10 17.82
N ARG A 653 -11.46 -7.51 18.41
CA ARG A 653 -11.60 -8.82 19.06
C ARG A 653 -11.41 -9.98 18.08
N VAL A 654 -12.01 -9.93 16.90
CA VAL A 654 -11.86 -10.96 15.87
C VAL A 654 -10.42 -11.03 15.38
N GLN A 655 -9.76 -9.89 15.16
CA GLN A 655 -8.35 -9.86 14.77
C GLN A 655 -7.40 -10.36 15.87
N LEU A 656 -7.69 -10.07 17.12
CA LEU A 656 -6.95 -10.63 18.26
C LEU A 656 -7.16 -12.15 18.40
N ALA A 657 -8.25 -12.68 17.88
CA ALA A 657 -8.54 -14.13 17.89
C ALA A 657 -7.98 -14.85 16.67
N ASP A 658 -7.41 -14.16 15.67
CA ASP A 658 -6.86 -14.78 14.45
C ASP A 658 -5.73 -15.76 14.81
N THR A 659 -5.86 -17.02 14.35
CA THR A 659 -4.90 -18.09 14.55
C THR A 659 -4.30 -18.61 13.24
N LEU A 660 -4.85 -18.21 12.09
CA LEU A 660 -4.43 -18.73 10.79
C LEU A 660 -3.43 -17.80 10.09
N LYS A 661 -3.62 -16.50 10.22
CA LYS A 661 -2.84 -15.47 9.50
C LYS A 661 -1.97 -14.60 10.43
N ALA A 662 -2.23 -14.63 11.73
CA ALA A 662 -1.49 -13.83 12.69
C ALA A 662 -0.08 -14.40 12.95
N HIS A 663 0.88 -13.50 12.99
CA HIS A 663 2.25 -13.70 13.45
C HIS A 663 2.43 -12.92 14.75
N VAL A 664 3.02 -13.54 15.76
CA VAL A 664 3.25 -12.93 17.09
C VAL A 664 4.72 -12.56 17.22
N MET A 665 4.98 -11.34 17.66
CA MET A 665 6.33 -10.85 17.91
C MET A 665 6.94 -11.59 19.11
N GLN A 666 8.19 -11.99 18.97
CA GLN A 666 9.03 -12.58 20.01
C GLN A 666 9.90 -11.53 20.69
N ALA A 667 10.50 -11.85 21.83
CA ALA A 667 11.34 -10.91 22.60
C ALA A 667 12.58 -10.43 21.85
N ASP A 668 13.07 -11.19 20.88
CA ASP A 668 14.18 -10.80 19.99
C ASP A 668 13.75 -9.87 18.85
N GLY A 669 12.44 -9.65 18.68
CA GLY A 669 11.84 -8.84 17.61
C GLY A 669 11.49 -9.64 16.35
N SER A 670 11.75 -10.94 16.32
CA SER A 670 11.28 -11.82 15.25
C SER A 670 9.77 -12.06 15.35
N TYR A 671 9.18 -12.67 14.32
CA TYR A 671 7.76 -12.99 14.29
C TYR A 671 7.53 -14.45 13.95
N GLU A 672 6.69 -15.10 14.73
CA GLU A 672 6.32 -16.50 14.53
C GLU A 672 4.82 -16.66 14.26
N LYS A 673 4.47 -17.59 13.37
CA LYS A 673 3.07 -18.00 13.17
C LYS A 673 2.56 -18.67 14.45
N ILE A 674 1.29 -18.44 14.76
CA ILE A 674 0.65 -19.05 15.93
C ILE A 674 0.62 -20.58 15.77
N ASP A 675 1.04 -21.31 16.81
CA ASP A 675 0.85 -22.76 16.87
C ASP A 675 -0.65 -23.08 16.92
N LYS A 676 -1.14 -23.77 15.90
CA LYS A 676 -2.56 -24.06 15.68
C LYS A 676 -3.07 -25.26 16.49
N ARG A 677 -2.17 -26.07 17.07
CA ARG A 677 -2.53 -27.31 17.79
C ARG A 677 -3.41 -26.99 18.99
N GLY A 678 -4.59 -27.62 19.05
CA GLY A 678 -5.56 -27.46 20.14
C GLY A 678 -6.27 -26.08 20.18
N LYS A 679 -6.10 -25.23 19.17
CA LYS A 679 -6.77 -23.92 19.06
C LYS A 679 -7.90 -23.95 18.03
N LYS A 680 -8.92 -23.13 18.23
CA LYS A 680 -9.93 -22.85 17.20
C LYS A 680 -9.25 -22.18 16.01
N LEU A 681 -9.48 -22.69 14.81
CA LEU A 681 -8.95 -22.10 13.59
C LEU A 681 -9.81 -20.90 13.19
N ILE A 682 -9.25 -19.70 13.26
CA ILE A 682 -9.92 -18.45 12.94
C ILE A 682 -9.03 -17.67 11.96
N CYS A 683 -9.60 -17.32 10.80
CA CYS A 683 -9.08 -16.31 9.90
C CYS A 683 -9.97 -15.08 10.04
N ALA A 684 -9.43 -13.98 10.53
CA ALA A 684 -10.22 -12.77 10.77
C ALA A 684 -10.87 -12.24 9.50
N GLN A 685 -10.14 -12.25 8.38
CA GLN A 685 -10.65 -11.75 7.09
C GLN A 685 -11.80 -12.62 6.55
N ASP A 686 -11.69 -13.95 6.66
CA ASP A 686 -12.77 -14.85 6.23
C ASP A 686 -14.00 -14.68 7.12
N THR A 687 -13.80 -14.54 8.44
CA THR A 687 -14.89 -14.26 9.39
C THR A 687 -15.65 -13.01 9.02
N PHE A 688 -14.97 -11.91 8.71
CA PHE A 688 -15.65 -10.66 8.29
C PHE A 688 -16.35 -10.79 6.93
N CYS A 689 -15.79 -11.57 5.98
CA CYS A 689 -16.50 -11.88 4.74
C CYS A 689 -17.81 -12.62 4.99
N GLU A 690 -17.78 -13.66 5.84
CA GLU A 690 -18.97 -14.44 6.20
C GLU A 690 -20.01 -13.60 6.95
N GLU A 691 -19.57 -12.75 7.87
CA GLU A 691 -20.44 -11.83 8.61
C GLU A 691 -21.14 -10.84 7.67
N ALA A 692 -20.40 -10.23 6.74
CA ALA A 692 -20.96 -9.27 5.78
C ALA A 692 -21.97 -9.93 4.82
N ILE A 693 -21.69 -11.17 4.37
CA ILE A 693 -22.62 -11.94 3.52
C ILE A 693 -23.91 -12.21 4.31
N ARG A 694 -23.82 -12.71 5.54
CA ARG A 694 -24.97 -12.99 6.38
C ARG A 694 -25.80 -11.74 6.65
N GLU A 695 -25.18 -10.62 7.00
CA GLU A 695 -25.88 -9.34 7.23
C GLU A 695 -26.63 -8.85 5.97
N ALA A 696 -26.03 -9.00 4.78
CA ALA A 696 -26.65 -8.65 3.52
C ALA A 696 -27.86 -9.55 3.17
N GLU A 697 -27.76 -10.86 3.47
CA GLU A 697 -28.85 -11.81 3.28
C GLU A 697 -30.03 -11.54 4.24
N GLU A 698 -29.73 -11.23 5.50
CA GLU A 698 -30.74 -10.88 6.51
C GLU A 698 -31.47 -9.56 6.14
N ALA A 699 -30.76 -8.58 5.60
CA ALA A 699 -31.34 -7.33 5.10
C ALA A 699 -32.30 -7.59 3.93
N LYS A 700 -31.86 -8.35 2.92
CA LYS A 700 -32.71 -8.74 1.78
C LYS A 700 -33.95 -9.52 2.21
N ALA A 701 -33.83 -10.39 3.20
CA ALA A 701 -34.95 -11.16 3.71
C ALA A 701 -36.00 -10.31 4.46
N LYS A 702 -35.62 -9.15 5.01
CA LYS A 702 -36.51 -8.17 5.64
C LYS A 702 -37.23 -7.32 4.60
N ASP A 703 -36.53 -6.97 3.52
CA ASP A 703 -37.06 -6.11 2.43
C ASP A 703 -37.88 -6.90 1.37
N ASP A 704 -38.10 -8.19 1.55
CA ASP A 704 -38.90 -9.01 0.62
C ASP A 704 -40.39 -8.59 0.64
N PRO A 705 -40.88 -7.87 -0.41
CA PRO A 705 -42.27 -7.41 -0.46
C PRO A 705 -43.26 -8.56 -0.52
N ALA A 706 -42.84 -9.80 -0.70
CA ALA A 706 -43.69 -10.97 -0.66
C ALA A 706 -44.13 -11.35 0.76
N LYS A 707 -43.40 -10.93 1.81
CA LYS A 707 -43.76 -11.16 3.21
C LYS A 707 -44.81 -10.20 3.73
N ASP A 708 -44.91 -8.97 3.16
CA ASP A 708 -45.87 -7.95 3.56
C ASP A 708 -47.10 -7.85 2.64
N ARG A 709 -47.22 -8.77 1.67
CA ARG A 709 -48.46 -8.85 0.87
C ARG A 709 -49.58 -9.42 1.70
N VAL A 710 -50.19 -8.57 2.51
CA VAL A 710 -51.54 -8.80 2.98
C VAL A 710 -52.45 -8.68 1.76
N PHE A 711 -52.97 -9.81 1.29
CA PHE A 711 -53.95 -9.82 0.22
C PHE A 711 -55.22 -9.15 0.77
N ILE A 712 -55.44 -7.89 0.40
CA ILE A 712 -56.73 -7.20 0.66
C ILE A 712 -57.61 -7.51 -0.52
N PRO A 713 -58.65 -8.35 -0.36
CA PRO A 713 -59.58 -8.63 -1.44
C PRO A 713 -60.29 -7.33 -1.82
N GLU A 714 -60.21 -6.95 -3.08
CA GLU A 714 -60.98 -5.84 -3.61
C GLU A 714 -62.47 -6.17 -3.46
N LYS A 715 -63.24 -5.34 -2.72
CA LYS A 715 -64.67 -5.51 -2.64
C LYS A 715 -65.27 -5.33 -4.06
N SER A 716 -65.83 -6.40 -4.61
CA SER A 716 -66.58 -6.31 -5.86
C SER A 716 -67.64 -5.25 -5.73
N ARG A 717 -67.59 -4.23 -6.59
CA ARG A 717 -68.70 -3.27 -6.77
C ARG A 717 -69.84 -4.07 -7.38
N ILE A 718 -70.85 -4.34 -6.59
CA ILE A 718 -72.13 -4.79 -7.11
C ILE A 718 -72.71 -3.56 -7.82
N ILE A 719 -72.78 -3.64 -9.16
CA ILE A 719 -73.51 -2.71 -9.97
C ILE A 719 -74.99 -3.02 -9.68
N GLN A 720 -75.69 -2.16 -8.96
CA GLN A 720 -77.14 -2.15 -8.94
C GLN A 720 -77.56 -1.54 -10.27
N GLU A 721 -78.12 -2.38 -11.17
CA GLU A 721 -78.95 -1.90 -12.26
C GLU A 721 -80.27 -1.43 -11.65
N ASP A 722 -80.51 -0.13 -11.73
CA ASP A 722 -81.84 0.45 -11.46
C ASP A 722 -82.71 0.24 -12.69
N GLU A 723 -83.90 -0.32 -12.45
CA GLU A 723 -85.08 -0.37 -13.40
C GLU A 723 -85.61 1.03 -13.73
#